data_8829d6557e359cdbe8579fbb4b4693ee
#
_entry.id   8829d6557e359cdbe8579fbb4b4693ee
#
_cell.length_a   1.000
_cell.length_b   1.000
_cell.length_c   1.000
_cell.angle_alpha   90.00
_cell.angle_beta   90.00
_cell.angle_gamma   90.00
#
_symmetry.space_group_name_H-M   'P 1'
#
loop_
_entity.id
_entity.type
_entity.pdbx_description
1 polymer ?
#
loop_
_entity_poly.entity_id
_entity_poly.type
_entity_poly.pdbx_seq_one_letter_code
_entity_poly.pdbx_strand_id
1 'polypeptide(L)'
;MKKIFLLFFINSITCIALAQEIKYANTNNSWNNDSLGNHRAVINFTGTGNIAKTIINWRRRDIDPWNKRIIVEDAKTHKKILNVKTGIINNEKAELWFEPTSGNGDYYVYYMPYKNEGRSNYPKGVYLLPENTASVIWLKSVNEKNPLNTVVKEIQSINAFNSFYPMEVTASVKETAALISKSNRSDFIVFPEDRMNPVKMTGWLPYRWIKKGIQSSFTGEASKGEYYTYQLAIYALQHLQNVLVEFDDLKDSKGNIISAKNISCINTSGVDYTGVPFTKTIDVETNQIQSLWCGIDVPQNISTGVYTGNVTIKTKNTAPAIIKIILTVNNKVLSDGGINEPWKQTRLKWLNSTMAQENTVIAPYTALQVQDSVISLLGRKVFLNRNGFPAQIQTFFTQEMTGYQQQPNNLLTEPIHFHFTGIDGKNMKWQNGDILFTKKSAGTVQWKTTNTTANLQMDVDASLEFDGFMTYNVKVTALQDVVLKDISMHIPFEPEMAKYIMGLGEKGQLRPDSIGWVWNVATKNQDGAWIGTVNAGLQFSLRDEKYVRPLNTNFYLQKPLLLPASWGNANKGGITIAQKGKAVLVNNYSGQRGMKKGDMLFYNFTLLITPFHPINTNFQWATRFYHRYANLDTIKSSVPVL
;
A
#
# COMPACT_ATOMS: atom_id res chain seq x y z
N MET A 1 71.46 -55.29 -18.27
CA MET A 1 71.02 -54.77 -16.96
C MET A 1 69.97 -53.66 -17.25
N LYS A 2 68.68 -54.05 -17.17
CA LYS A 2 67.55 -53.11 -17.33
C LYS A 2 67.08 -52.66 -15.96
N LYS A 3 67.18 -51.39 -15.65
CA LYS A 3 66.61 -50.75 -14.45
C LYS A 3 65.15 -50.45 -14.71
N ILE A 4 64.26 -51.07 -13.93
CA ILE A 4 62.85 -50.81 -13.88
C ILE A 4 62.64 -49.66 -12.89
N PHE A 5 62.11 -48.53 -13.31
CA PHE A 5 61.65 -47.43 -12.46
C PHE A 5 60.16 -47.67 -12.15
N LEU A 6 59.86 -47.88 -10.87
CA LEU A 6 58.48 -48.02 -10.37
C LEU A 6 58.00 -46.64 -9.96
N LEU A 7 57.06 -46.03 -10.74
CA LEU A 7 56.38 -44.79 -10.40
C LEU A 7 55.20 -45.12 -9.47
N PHE A 8 55.29 -44.69 -8.22
CA PHE A 8 54.17 -44.66 -7.30
C PHE A 8 53.27 -43.44 -7.62
N PHE A 9 52.09 -43.67 -8.19
CA PHE A 9 51.02 -42.67 -8.28
C PHE A 9 50.29 -42.62 -6.93
N ILE A 10 50.53 -41.59 -6.13
CA ILE A 10 49.71 -41.27 -4.96
C ILE A 10 48.44 -40.57 -5.46
N ASN A 11 47.34 -41.31 -5.54
CA ASN A 11 46.01 -40.78 -5.73
C ASN A 11 45.58 -40.10 -4.42
N SER A 12 45.76 -38.79 -4.32
CA SER A 12 45.10 -37.98 -3.29
C SER A 12 43.60 -37.85 -3.65
N ILE A 13 42.81 -38.75 -3.09
CA ILE A 13 41.33 -38.60 -3.10
C ILE A 13 41.02 -37.40 -2.21
N THR A 14 40.86 -36.22 -2.80
CA THR A 14 40.21 -35.09 -2.15
C THR A 14 38.74 -35.44 -1.98
N CYS A 15 38.36 -35.92 -0.79
CA CYS A 15 36.99 -35.98 -0.36
C CYS A 15 36.44 -34.55 -0.35
N ILE A 16 35.80 -34.14 -1.45
CA ILE A 16 34.91 -33.00 -1.44
C ILE A 16 33.72 -33.43 -0.60
N ALA A 17 33.73 -33.08 0.67
CA ALA A 17 32.53 -33.15 1.50
C ALA A 17 31.48 -32.27 0.87
N LEU A 18 30.59 -32.82 0.06
CA LEU A 18 29.37 -32.17 -0.37
C LEU A 18 28.62 -31.83 0.91
N ALA A 19 28.59 -30.56 1.26
CA ALA A 19 27.78 -30.08 2.37
C ALA A 19 26.36 -30.57 2.14
N GLN A 20 25.86 -31.42 2.99
CA GLN A 20 24.51 -31.98 2.90
C GLN A 20 23.52 -30.83 2.88
N GLU A 21 22.72 -30.74 1.83
CA GLU A 21 21.70 -29.72 1.71
C GLU A 21 20.65 -29.88 2.80
N ILE A 22 20.43 -28.83 3.62
CA ILE A 22 19.47 -28.89 4.70
C ILE A 22 18.07 -28.96 4.12
N LYS A 23 17.31 -29.96 4.49
CA LYS A 23 15.90 -30.10 4.16
C LYS A 23 15.06 -29.14 5.01
N TYR A 24 14.14 -28.43 4.38
CA TYR A 24 13.11 -27.63 5.07
C TYR A 24 11.79 -28.39 5.03
N ALA A 25 11.13 -28.52 6.19
CA ALA A 25 9.90 -29.27 6.34
C ALA A 25 8.87 -28.47 7.18
N ASN A 26 7.60 -28.76 6.97
CA ASN A 26 6.53 -28.24 7.82
C ASN A 26 6.03 -29.36 8.74
N THR A 27 5.65 -29.00 9.95
CA THR A 27 4.90 -29.88 10.84
C THR A 27 3.43 -29.47 10.89
N ASN A 28 2.63 -30.19 11.67
CA ASN A 28 1.24 -29.86 11.90
C ASN A 28 1.05 -29.47 13.39
N ASN A 29 1.58 -28.29 13.77
CA ASN A 29 1.53 -27.76 15.14
C ASN A 29 2.07 -28.76 16.19
N SER A 30 3.25 -29.34 15.91
CA SER A 30 3.83 -30.42 16.72
C SER A 30 4.42 -29.98 18.06
N TRP A 31 4.46 -28.69 18.36
CA TRP A 31 4.93 -28.12 19.64
C TRP A 31 4.16 -26.83 19.99
N ASN A 32 4.34 -26.34 21.21
CA ASN A 32 3.76 -25.07 21.64
C ASN A 32 4.64 -23.90 21.17
N ASN A 33 4.15 -23.16 20.17
CA ASN A 33 4.87 -22.02 19.61
C ASN A 33 4.93 -20.79 20.52
N ASP A 34 4.02 -20.66 21.50
CA ASP A 34 4.05 -19.54 22.43
C ASP A 34 5.27 -19.57 23.36
N SER A 35 5.82 -20.77 23.60
CA SER A 35 7.00 -20.96 24.45
C SER A 35 8.28 -21.25 23.64
N LEU A 36 8.18 -21.91 22.50
CA LEU A 36 9.31 -22.43 21.74
C LEU A 36 9.54 -21.74 20.38
N GLY A 37 8.63 -20.85 19.97
CA GLY A 37 8.69 -20.16 18.68
C GLY A 37 8.25 -21.03 17.51
N ASN A 38 8.43 -20.50 16.29
CA ASN A 38 7.84 -21.09 15.09
C ASN A 38 8.75 -22.07 14.34
N HIS A 39 10.02 -22.19 14.74
CA HIS A 39 11.02 -22.95 14.00
C HIS A 39 11.93 -23.75 14.93
N ARG A 40 12.35 -24.94 14.47
CA ARG A 40 13.37 -25.75 15.12
C ARG A 40 14.25 -26.48 14.10
N ALA A 41 15.48 -26.79 14.49
CA ALA A 41 16.32 -27.75 13.79
C ALA A 41 16.21 -29.12 14.46
N VAL A 42 16.15 -30.18 13.66
CA VAL A 42 16.24 -31.57 14.13
C VAL A 42 17.68 -32.00 13.98
N ILE A 43 18.32 -32.27 15.12
CA ILE A 43 19.72 -32.65 15.22
C ILE A 43 19.80 -34.10 15.62
N ASN A 44 20.49 -34.92 14.84
CA ASN A 44 20.79 -36.31 15.21
C ASN A 44 22.19 -36.39 15.82
N PHE A 45 22.29 -36.89 17.03
CA PHE A 45 23.54 -37.18 17.71
C PHE A 45 23.86 -38.66 17.58
N THR A 46 25.10 -38.95 17.19
CA THR A 46 25.66 -40.32 17.14
C THR A 46 27.08 -40.28 17.74
N GLY A 47 27.24 -40.82 18.91
CA GLY A 47 28.52 -40.80 19.60
C GLY A 47 28.43 -41.34 21.01
N THR A 48 29.58 -41.39 21.68
CA THR A 48 29.74 -41.75 23.10
C THR A 48 30.19 -40.51 23.87
N GLY A 49 29.64 -40.30 25.04
CA GLY A 49 30.00 -39.18 25.91
C GLY A 49 28.86 -38.21 26.17
N ASN A 50 29.16 -37.15 26.94
CA ASN A 50 28.20 -36.20 27.45
C ASN A 50 28.26 -34.83 26.75
N ILE A 51 28.89 -34.77 25.58
CA ILE A 51 29.00 -33.53 24.80
C ILE A 51 28.64 -33.81 23.34
N ALA A 52 27.57 -33.20 22.87
CA ALA A 52 27.21 -33.10 21.46
C ALA A 52 27.59 -31.72 20.93
N LYS A 53 28.29 -31.68 19.79
CA LYS A 53 28.60 -30.43 19.07
C LYS A 53 27.83 -30.37 17.76
N THR A 54 27.16 -29.26 17.50
CA THR A 54 26.40 -29.06 16.27
C THR A 54 26.67 -27.70 15.64
N ILE A 55 26.61 -27.66 14.31
CA ILE A 55 26.61 -26.43 13.52
C ILE A 55 25.36 -26.45 12.65
N ILE A 56 24.45 -25.48 12.87
CA ILE A 56 23.20 -25.35 12.15
C ILE A 56 23.34 -24.18 11.16
N ASN A 57 23.37 -24.44 9.87
CA ASN A 57 23.39 -23.42 8.82
C ASN A 57 21.95 -22.94 8.58
N TRP A 58 21.43 -22.11 9.47
CA TRP A 58 20.02 -21.70 9.48
C TRP A 58 19.65 -20.59 8.51
N ARG A 59 20.63 -19.85 7.97
CA ARG A 59 20.44 -18.90 6.86
C ARG A 59 19.28 -17.91 7.07
N ARG A 60 19.33 -17.14 8.15
CA ARG A 60 18.25 -16.25 8.56
C ARG A 60 18.61 -14.79 8.42
N ARG A 61 17.60 -13.95 8.19
CA ARG A 61 17.71 -12.49 8.07
C ARG A 61 17.36 -11.73 9.36
N ASP A 62 17.18 -12.43 10.46
CA ASP A 62 16.78 -11.81 11.74
C ASP A 62 17.83 -10.83 12.23
N ILE A 63 17.37 -9.72 12.81
CA ILE A 63 18.24 -8.73 13.43
C ILE A 63 18.74 -9.29 14.75
N ASP A 64 20.04 -9.12 15.04
CA ASP A 64 20.69 -9.49 16.30
C ASP A 64 20.42 -10.95 16.75
N PRO A 65 20.71 -11.97 15.91
CA PRO A 65 20.43 -13.36 16.26
C PRO A 65 21.16 -13.84 17.53
N TRP A 66 22.31 -13.25 17.85
CA TRP A 66 23.09 -13.54 19.06
C TRP A 66 22.39 -13.09 20.37
N ASN A 67 21.46 -12.12 20.29
CA ASN A 67 20.67 -11.65 21.42
C ASN A 67 19.35 -12.39 21.61
N LYS A 68 19.18 -13.54 20.96
CA LYS A 68 17.94 -14.30 21.01
C LYS A 68 18.19 -15.69 21.60
N ARG A 69 17.20 -16.16 22.38
CA ARG A 69 17.30 -17.44 23.09
C ARG A 69 17.34 -18.62 22.13
N ILE A 70 18.14 -19.61 22.50
CA ILE A 70 18.14 -20.96 21.93
C ILE A 70 17.70 -21.92 23.02
N ILE A 71 16.77 -22.83 22.69
CA ILE A 71 16.30 -23.87 23.59
C ILE A 71 16.61 -25.23 22.95
N VAL A 72 17.23 -26.13 23.71
CA VAL A 72 17.47 -27.50 23.25
C VAL A 72 16.58 -28.45 24.05
N GLU A 73 15.89 -29.34 23.36
CA GLU A 73 15.08 -30.41 23.95
C GLU A 73 15.51 -31.77 23.44
N ASP A 74 15.43 -32.73 24.32
CA ASP A 74 15.56 -34.16 23.99
C ASP A 74 14.29 -34.64 23.28
N ALA A 75 14.40 -35.10 22.03
CA ALA A 75 13.24 -35.46 21.21
C ALA A 75 12.47 -36.69 21.74
N LYS A 76 13.09 -37.54 22.58
CA LYS A 76 12.44 -38.71 23.16
C LYS A 76 11.64 -38.41 24.41
N THR A 77 12.16 -37.49 25.24
CA THR A 77 11.57 -37.21 26.56
C THR A 77 10.82 -35.88 26.58
N HIS A 78 10.99 -35.02 25.55
CA HIS A 78 10.50 -33.65 25.46
C HIS A 78 10.93 -32.77 26.65
N LYS A 79 12.05 -33.10 27.29
CA LYS A 79 12.60 -32.32 28.39
C LYS A 79 13.66 -31.34 27.87
N LYS A 80 13.59 -30.11 28.38
CA LYS A 80 14.60 -29.07 28.14
C LYS A 80 15.97 -29.53 28.66
N ILE A 81 16.99 -29.41 27.83
CA ILE A 81 18.37 -29.63 28.21
C ILE A 81 18.92 -28.34 28.82
N LEU A 82 19.44 -28.42 30.04
CA LEU A 82 19.98 -27.28 30.77
C LEU A 82 21.46 -27.02 30.40
N ASN A 83 22.22 -28.06 30.17
CA ASN A 83 23.62 -27.96 29.80
C ASN A 83 23.74 -27.66 28.28
N VAL A 84 23.70 -26.37 27.96
CA VAL A 84 23.86 -25.82 26.60
C VAL A 84 24.87 -24.70 26.63
N LYS A 85 25.83 -24.71 25.70
CA LYS A 85 26.79 -23.63 25.45
C LYS A 85 26.63 -23.20 24.01
N THR A 86 26.55 -21.88 23.76
CA THR A 86 26.54 -21.28 22.43
C THR A 86 27.94 -20.81 22.06
N GLY A 87 28.35 -21.04 20.81
CA GLY A 87 29.54 -20.46 20.20
C GLY A 87 29.19 -19.31 19.25
N ILE A 88 29.55 -19.46 17.99
CA ILE A 88 29.23 -18.46 16.97
C ILE A 88 27.73 -18.51 16.64
N ILE A 89 27.05 -17.42 16.93
CA ILE A 89 25.63 -17.20 16.54
C ILE A 89 25.59 -15.97 15.64
N ASN A 90 25.22 -16.17 14.38
CA ASN A 90 25.03 -15.07 13.41
C ASN A 90 23.91 -15.42 12.43
N ASN A 91 23.68 -14.57 11.42
CA ASN A 91 22.63 -14.79 10.41
C ASN A 91 22.84 -16.07 9.58
N GLU A 92 24.07 -16.51 9.39
CA GLU A 92 24.39 -17.67 8.57
C GLU A 92 24.21 -18.97 9.35
N LYS A 93 24.71 -19.01 10.61
CA LYS A 93 24.81 -20.23 11.39
C LYS A 93 24.73 -20.04 12.89
N ALA A 94 24.42 -21.15 13.57
CA ALA A 94 24.60 -21.32 15.00
C ALA A 94 25.55 -22.48 15.30
N GLU A 95 26.52 -22.27 16.18
CA GLU A 95 27.37 -23.29 16.76
C GLU A 95 26.99 -23.54 18.21
N LEU A 96 26.70 -24.78 18.56
CA LEU A 96 26.20 -25.19 19.88
C LEU A 96 26.92 -26.41 20.39
N TRP A 97 27.08 -26.48 21.74
CA TRP A 97 27.37 -27.68 22.49
C TRP A 97 26.19 -27.93 23.43
N PHE A 98 25.78 -29.19 23.56
CA PHE A 98 24.75 -29.57 24.51
C PHE A 98 25.00 -30.97 25.07
N GLU A 99 24.40 -31.27 26.23
CA GLU A 99 24.46 -32.56 26.85
C GLU A 99 23.41 -33.51 26.27
N PRO A 100 23.81 -34.61 25.58
CA PRO A 100 22.84 -35.53 25.00
C PRO A 100 22.28 -36.48 26.08
N THR A 101 21.27 -36.03 26.81
CA THR A 101 20.73 -36.70 28.01
C THR A 101 20.14 -38.09 27.80
N SER A 102 19.65 -38.40 26.59
CA SER A 102 19.17 -39.74 26.20
C SER A 102 20.17 -40.52 25.34
N GLY A 103 21.42 -40.02 25.19
CA GLY A 103 22.42 -40.65 24.33
C GLY A 103 22.11 -40.46 22.84
N ASN A 104 22.43 -41.49 22.05
CA ASN A 104 22.19 -41.44 20.59
C ASN A 104 20.71 -41.25 20.25
N GLY A 105 20.45 -40.34 19.30
CA GLY A 105 19.10 -40.03 18.88
C GLY A 105 18.90 -38.59 18.43
N ASP A 106 17.65 -38.20 18.31
CA ASP A 106 17.29 -36.88 17.84
C ASP A 106 17.11 -35.89 19.01
N TYR A 107 17.50 -34.65 18.74
CA TYR A 107 17.37 -33.50 19.62
C TYR A 107 16.77 -32.33 18.83
N TYR A 108 15.93 -31.56 19.49
CA TYR A 108 15.31 -30.39 18.88
C TYR A 108 16.01 -29.12 19.35
N VAL A 109 16.44 -28.28 18.41
CA VAL A 109 16.99 -26.97 18.71
C VAL A 109 16.01 -25.92 18.22
N TYR A 110 15.25 -25.33 19.16
CA TYR A 110 14.39 -24.20 18.92
C TYR A 110 15.21 -22.93 19.01
N TYR A 111 15.05 -22.06 18.03
CA TYR A 111 15.84 -20.85 17.97
C TYR A 111 14.96 -19.63 17.68
N MET A 112 15.30 -18.53 18.36
CA MET A 112 14.57 -17.30 18.30
C MET A 112 13.09 -17.42 18.74
N PRO A 113 12.82 -18.09 19.89
CA PRO A 113 11.48 -18.09 20.45
C PRO A 113 11.09 -16.69 20.90
N TYR A 114 9.81 -16.36 20.77
CA TYR A 114 9.27 -15.06 21.16
C TYR A 114 7.94 -15.25 21.88
N LYS A 115 7.52 -14.21 22.59
CA LYS A 115 6.19 -14.08 23.17
C LYS A 115 5.50 -12.86 22.60
N ASN A 116 4.18 -12.90 22.57
CA ASN A 116 3.38 -11.75 22.19
C ASN A 116 3.09 -10.90 23.41
N GLU A 117 3.37 -9.60 23.33
CA GLU A 117 3.08 -8.60 24.36
C GLU A 117 2.15 -7.52 23.80
N GLY A 118 1.40 -6.85 24.67
CA GLY A 118 0.54 -5.74 24.31
C GLY A 118 -0.92 -6.16 24.06
N ARG A 119 -1.63 -5.38 23.24
CA ARG A 119 -3.06 -5.59 22.98
C ARG A 119 -3.28 -6.77 22.04
N SER A 120 -4.33 -7.57 22.26
CA SER A 120 -4.65 -8.75 21.45
C SER A 120 -4.83 -8.45 19.95
N ASN A 121 -5.30 -7.25 19.60
CA ASN A 121 -5.49 -6.82 18.21
C ASN A 121 -4.24 -6.16 17.58
N TYR A 122 -3.22 -5.84 18.40
CA TYR A 122 -1.92 -5.34 17.95
C TYR A 122 -0.80 -5.97 18.80
N PRO A 123 -0.59 -7.29 18.68
CA PRO A 123 0.45 -7.95 19.46
C PRO A 123 1.84 -7.53 18.95
N LYS A 124 2.74 -7.31 19.89
CA LYS A 124 4.17 -7.12 19.62
C LYS A 124 4.92 -8.39 19.96
N GLY A 125 5.56 -8.99 18.97
CA GLY A 125 6.47 -10.11 19.20
C GLY A 125 7.76 -9.64 19.89
N VAL A 126 8.06 -10.20 21.05
CA VAL A 126 9.28 -9.92 21.81
C VAL A 126 10.10 -11.19 21.91
N TYR A 127 11.32 -11.16 21.39
CA TYR A 127 12.23 -12.31 21.48
C TYR A 127 12.73 -12.50 22.91
N LEU A 128 12.81 -13.75 23.35
CA LEU A 128 13.40 -14.10 24.62
C LEU A 128 14.92 -13.90 24.57
N LEU A 129 15.47 -13.28 25.61
CA LEU A 129 16.91 -13.07 25.74
C LEU A 129 17.65 -14.39 26.00
N PRO A 130 18.94 -14.51 25.60
CA PRO A 130 19.77 -15.64 25.93
C PRO A 130 19.75 -15.96 27.41
N GLU A 131 19.84 -17.25 27.73
CA GLU A 131 19.81 -17.77 29.09
C GLU A 131 21.01 -18.70 29.29
N ASN A 132 21.71 -18.57 30.39
CA ASN A 132 22.80 -19.49 30.75
C ASN A 132 22.31 -20.41 31.88
N THR A 133 21.98 -21.66 31.53
CA THR A 133 21.48 -22.69 32.45
C THR A 133 22.48 -23.81 32.69
N ALA A 134 23.62 -23.79 32.00
CA ALA A 134 24.61 -24.85 32.08
C ALA A 134 25.37 -24.84 33.40
N SER A 135 25.60 -26.03 33.96
CA SER A 135 26.40 -26.18 35.17
C SER A 135 27.87 -25.85 34.91
N VAL A 136 28.53 -25.25 35.90
CA VAL A 136 29.95 -24.87 35.82
C VAL A 136 30.84 -26.11 35.57
N ILE A 137 30.47 -27.26 36.14
CA ILE A 137 31.21 -28.51 35.98
C ILE A 137 31.17 -28.98 34.51
N TRP A 138 29.98 -28.98 33.91
CA TRP A 138 29.81 -29.38 32.52
C TRP A 138 30.49 -28.37 31.57
N LEU A 139 30.38 -27.07 31.82
CA LEU A 139 31.05 -26.06 31.02
C LEU A 139 32.57 -26.19 30.97
N LYS A 140 33.21 -26.65 32.07
CA LYS A 140 34.65 -26.92 32.11
C LYS A 140 35.05 -28.11 31.22
N SER A 141 34.14 -29.02 30.94
CA SER A 141 34.38 -30.19 30.08
C SER A 141 34.22 -29.84 28.59
N VAL A 142 33.56 -28.73 28.25
CA VAL A 142 33.32 -28.31 26.87
C VAL A 142 34.57 -27.65 26.29
N ASN A 143 35.11 -28.27 25.24
CA ASN A 143 36.26 -27.79 24.50
C ASN A 143 35.84 -27.42 23.06
N GLU A 144 36.29 -26.30 22.55
CA GLU A 144 36.01 -25.87 21.15
C GLU A 144 36.56 -26.88 20.13
N LYS A 145 37.57 -27.66 20.49
CA LYS A 145 38.14 -28.73 19.68
C LYS A 145 37.31 -30.03 19.70
N ASN A 146 36.21 -30.10 20.49
CA ASN A 146 35.31 -31.24 20.42
C ASN A 146 34.91 -31.50 18.96
N PRO A 147 34.96 -32.76 18.50
CA PRO A 147 34.60 -33.08 17.13
C PRO A 147 33.12 -32.82 16.88
N LEU A 148 32.80 -32.44 15.66
CA LEU A 148 31.42 -32.38 15.20
C LEU A 148 30.87 -33.80 15.14
N ASN A 149 29.92 -34.14 16.02
CA ASN A 149 29.38 -35.49 16.18
C ASN A 149 27.86 -35.53 16.03
N THR A 150 27.31 -34.52 15.34
CA THR A 150 25.90 -34.43 15.04
C THR A 150 25.66 -34.17 13.55
N VAL A 151 24.46 -34.52 13.10
CA VAL A 151 23.96 -34.20 11.76
C VAL A 151 22.66 -33.40 11.88
N VAL A 152 22.56 -32.28 11.18
CA VAL A 152 21.30 -31.54 11.03
C VAL A 152 20.45 -32.28 10.00
N LYS A 153 19.41 -32.98 10.42
CA LYS A 153 18.51 -33.71 9.52
C LYS A 153 17.65 -32.78 8.69
N GLU A 154 17.00 -31.82 9.37
CA GLU A 154 16.11 -30.87 8.74
C GLU A 154 15.88 -29.66 9.65
N ILE A 155 15.38 -28.59 9.04
CA ILE A 155 14.83 -27.43 9.73
C ILE A 155 13.32 -27.44 9.54
N GLN A 156 12.58 -27.41 10.65
CA GLN A 156 11.13 -27.51 10.66
C GLN A 156 10.48 -26.16 11.00
N SER A 157 9.40 -25.85 10.32
CA SER A 157 8.40 -24.85 10.77
C SER A 157 7.24 -25.55 11.46
N ILE A 158 6.61 -24.85 12.39
CA ILE A 158 5.47 -25.39 13.16
C ILE A 158 4.29 -25.76 12.28
N ASN A 159 4.06 -25.01 11.19
CA ASN A 159 3.01 -25.27 10.21
C ASN A 159 3.35 -24.60 8.87
N ALA A 160 2.49 -24.78 7.87
CA ALA A 160 2.66 -24.24 6.52
C ALA A 160 2.67 -22.71 6.46
N PHE A 161 1.94 -22.03 7.35
CA PHE A 161 1.94 -20.55 7.42
C PHE A 161 3.32 -19.99 7.80
N ASN A 162 4.06 -20.69 8.66
CA ASN A 162 5.39 -20.32 9.11
C ASN A 162 6.51 -20.98 8.29
N SER A 163 6.20 -21.58 7.14
CA SER A 163 7.18 -22.28 6.32
C SER A 163 8.29 -21.37 5.81
N PHE A 164 9.44 -21.95 5.56
CA PHE A 164 10.57 -21.24 4.96
C PHE A 164 10.30 -20.97 3.48
N TYR A 165 10.13 -19.70 3.17
CA TYR A 165 9.96 -19.27 1.79
C TYR A 165 11.34 -19.21 1.09
N PRO A 166 11.50 -19.76 -0.13
CA PRO A 166 12.82 -19.84 -0.79
C PRO A 166 13.53 -18.50 -0.98
N MET A 167 12.76 -17.39 -1.06
CA MET A 167 13.29 -16.03 -1.19
C MET A 167 13.63 -15.36 0.15
N GLU A 168 13.51 -16.09 1.27
CA GLU A 168 13.84 -15.60 2.62
C GLU A 168 14.99 -16.40 3.26
N VAL A 169 15.47 -17.46 2.61
CA VAL A 169 16.66 -18.20 3.01
C VAL A 169 17.88 -17.47 2.45
N THR A 170 18.75 -16.95 3.32
CA THR A 170 19.86 -16.08 2.91
C THR A 170 21.07 -16.84 2.39
N ALA A 171 21.76 -16.27 1.41
CA ALA A 171 23.12 -16.67 1.06
C ALA A 171 24.11 -16.26 2.15
N SER A 172 25.19 -17.03 2.32
CA SER A 172 26.33 -16.61 3.16
C SER A 172 27.18 -15.56 2.44
N VAL A 173 27.96 -14.81 3.22
CA VAL A 173 28.93 -13.83 2.69
C VAL A 173 29.89 -14.50 1.70
N LYS A 174 30.37 -15.71 2.03
CA LYS A 174 31.28 -16.49 1.17
C LYS A 174 30.63 -16.88 -0.17
N GLU A 175 29.37 -17.33 -0.14
CA GLU A 175 28.62 -17.69 -1.35
C GLU A 175 28.32 -16.47 -2.21
N THR A 176 27.94 -15.36 -1.59
CA THR A 176 27.73 -14.06 -2.26
C THR A 176 29.01 -13.61 -2.97
N ALA A 177 30.15 -13.60 -2.28
CA ALA A 177 31.43 -13.23 -2.86
C ALA A 177 31.82 -14.16 -4.03
N ALA A 178 31.60 -15.48 -3.88
CA ALA A 178 31.86 -16.45 -4.94
C ALA A 178 30.94 -16.28 -6.16
N LEU A 179 29.71 -15.83 -5.97
CA LEU A 179 28.79 -15.50 -7.07
C LEU A 179 29.23 -14.23 -7.79
N ILE A 180 29.59 -13.18 -7.03
CA ILE A 180 30.07 -11.90 -7.58
C ILE A 180 31.35 -12.14 -8.41
N SER A 181 32.30 -12.94 -7.92
CA SER A 181 33.54 -13.23 -8.64
C SER A 181 33.33 -13.95 -9.96
N LYS A 182 32.19 -14.62 -10.16
CA LYS A 182 31.80 -15.26 -11.42
C LYS A 182 31.08 -14.30 -12.36
N SER A 183 30.73 -13.11 -11.89
CA SER A 183 30.10 -12.09 -12.72
C SER A 183 31.12 -11.37 -13.59
N ASN A 184 30.77 -11.10 -14.84
CA ASN A 184 31.57 -10.23 -15.73
C ASN A 184 31.29 -8.73 -15.48
N ARG A 185 30.49 -8.39 -14.45
CA ARG A 185 30.09 -7.03 -14.10
C ARG A 185 30.60 -6.63 -12.72
N SER A 186 31.05 -5.40 -12.62
CA SER A 186 31.50 -4.79 -11.35
C SER A 186 30.53 -3.74 -10.81
N ASP A 187 29.43 -3.49 -11.51
CA ASP A 187 28.46 -2.44 -11.23
C ASP A 187 27.15 -3.00 -10.61
N PHE A 188 26.50 -3.94 -11.26
CA PHE A 188 25.31 -4.62 -10.74
C PHE A 188 25.05 -5.97 -11.45
N ILE A 189 24.30 -6.83 -10.78
CA ILE A 189 23.86 -8.13 -11.31
C ILE A 189 22.33 -8.12 -11.35
N VAL A 190 21.76 -8.70 -12.42
CA VAL A 190 20.30 -8.86 -12.56
C VAL A 190 19.93 -10.31 -12.35
N PHE A 191 18.93 -10.53 -11.50
CA PHE A 191 18.33 -11.84 -11.25
C PHE A 191 16.87 -11.82 -11.73
N PRO A 192 16.60 -12.37 -12.92
CA PRO A 192 15.22 -12.58 -13.37
C PRO A 192 14.53 -13.62 -12.48
N GLU A 193 13.31 -13.31 -12.00
CA GLU A 193 12.59 -14.21 -11.12
C GLU A 193 11.10 -14.28 -11.47
N ASP A 194 10.53 -15.46 -11.32
CA ASP A 194 9.12 -15.71 -11.56
C ASP A 194 8.25 -15.09 -10.46
N ARG A 195 7.02 -14.78 -10.81
CA ARG A 195 5.99 -14.26 -9.89
C ARG A 195 5.71 -15.15 -8.68
N MET A 196 5.99 -16.46 -8.80
CA MET A 196 5.86 -17.42 -7.69
C MET A 196 6.90 -17.21 -6.59
N ASN A 197 7.95 -16.46 -6.88
CA ASN A 197 9.04 -16.18 -5.95
C ASN A 197 9.24 -14.67 -5.77
N PRO A 198 8.29 -13.94 -5.15
CA PRO A 198 8.45 -12.51 -4.90
C PRO A 198 9.71 -12.20 -4.11
N VAL A 199 10.48 -11.23 -4.58
CA VAL A 199 11.66 -10.74 -3.86
C VAL A 199 11.21 -10.05 -2.58
N LYS A 200 11.69 -10.54 -1.43
CA LYS A 200 11.27 -10.07 -0.10
C LYS A 200 12.40 -9.45 0.72
N MET A 201 13.66 -9.62 0.28
CA MET A 201 14.84 -9.12 1.00
C MET A 201 15.52 -8.05 0.17
N THR A 202 15.89 -6.95 0.80
CA THR A 202 16.62 -5.86 0.15
C THR A 202 18.12 -5.88 0.44
N GLY A 203 18.55 -6.43 1.57
CA GLY A 203 19.96 -6.46 1.99
C GLY A 203 20.62 -7.84 1.94
N TRP A 204 19.91 -8.87 1.50
CA TRP A 204 20.41 -10.25 1.50
C TRP A 204 20.06 -10.94 0.20
N LEU A 205 21.08 -11.57 -0.47
CA LEU A 205 20.81 -12.43 -1.61
C LEU A 205 20.08 -13.70 -1.14
N PRO A 206 18.99 -14.11 -1.80
CA PRO A 206 18.39 -15.41 -1.58
C PRO A 206 19.35 -16.56 -1.95
N TYR A 207 19.44 -17.58 -1.11
CA TYR A 207 20.24 -18.78 -1.40
C TYR A 207 19.79 -19.46 -2.70
N ARG A 208 18.51 -19.33 -3.05
CA ARG A 208 17.97 -19.77 -4.35
C ARG A 208 18.76 -19.21 -5.53
N TRP A 209 19.20 -17.93 -5.47
CA TRP A 209 19.98 -17.31 -6.56
C TRP A 209 21.43 -17.83 -6.61
N ILE A 210 21.99 -18.22 -5.46
CA ILE A 210 23.30 -18.88 -5.45
C ILE A 210 23.25 -20.21 -6.21
N LYS A 211 22.19 -21.00 -5.98
CA LYS A 211 21.98 -22.27 -6.68
C LYS A 211 21.68 -22.11 -8.16
N LYS A 212 20.82 -21.13 -8.49
CA LYS A 212 20.42 -20.85 -9.88
C LYS A 212 21.55 -20.22 -10.69
N GLY A 213 22.43 -19.47 -10.05
CA GLY A 213 23.50 -18.69 -10.66
C GLY A 213 22.96 -17.45 -11.38
N ILE A 214 23.88 -16.72 -12.04
CA ILE A 214 23.57 -15.52 -12.82
C ILE A 214 22.88 -15.94 -14.13
N GLN A 215 21.74 -15.32 -14.44
CA GLN A 215 20.95 -15.64 -15.63
C GLN A 215 20.91 -14.41 -16.55
N SER A 216 21.05 -14.63 -17.86
CA SER A 216 20.90 -13.61 -18.90
C SER A 216 19.53 -13.66 -19.59
N SER A 217 18.66 -14.56 -19.15
CA SER A 217 17.32 -14.72 -19.71
C SER A 217 16.28 -15.06 -18.64
N PHE A 218 15.04 -14.73 -18.95
CA PHE A 218 13.85 -15.12 -18.20
C PHE A 218 12.96 -15.97 -19.11
N THR A 219 12.44 -17.08 -18.60
CA THR A 219 11.46 -17.92 -19.29
C THR A 219 10.19 -17.99 -18.46
N GLY A 220 9.05 -17.72 -19.10
CA GLY A 220 7.73 -17.76 -18.48
C GLY A 220 6.68 -18.37 -19.38
N GLU A 221 5.52 -18.69 -18.80
CA GLU A 221 4.35 -19.17 -19.50
C GLU A 221 3.12 -18.35 -19.14
N ALA A 222 2.42 -17.86 -20.16
CA ALA A 222 1.21 -17.05 -20.04
C ALA A 222 0.05 -17.64 -20.83
N SER A 223 -1.16 -17.32 -20.42
CA SER A 223 -2.39 -17.57 -21.16
C SER A 223 -2.77 -16.35 -22.00
N LYS A 224 -3.58 -16.53 -23.03
CA LYS A 224 -4.16 -15.43 -23.79
C LYS A 224 -5.05 -14.56 -22.90
N GLY A 225 -4.95 -13.24 -23.02
CA GLY A 225 -5.69 -12.29 -22.20
C GLY A 225 -5.15 -12.13 -20.78
N GLU A 226 -4.06 -12.81 -20.43
CA GLU A 226 -3.44 -12.69 -19.11
C GLU A 226 -2.60 -11.41 -18.99
N TYR A 227 -2.67 -10.74 -17.85
CA TYR A 227 -1.64 -9.80 -17.45
C TYR A 227 -0.54 -10.58 -16.73
N TYR A 228 0.48 -10.98 -17.47
CA TYR A 228 1.58 -11.81 -16.97
C TYR A 228 2.61 -10.96 -16.23
N THR A 229 2.91 -11.31 -14.99
CA THR A 229 3.87 -10.58 -14.14
C THR A 229 5.16 -11.38 -13.92
N TYR A 230 6.28 -10.69 -13.83
CA TYR A 230 7.59 -11.24 -13.48
C TYR A 230 8.46 -10.15 -12.82
N GLN A 231 9.63 -10.51 -12.36
CA GLN A 231 10.52 -9.58 -11.70
C GLN A 231 11.92 -9.61 -12.31
N LEU A 232 12.57 -8.46 -12.31
CA LEU A 232 14.00 -8.30 -12.56
C LEU A 232 14.58 -7.67 -11.28
N ALA A 233 15.28 -8.47 -10.48
CA ALA A 233 15.90 -7.98 -9.27
C ALA A 233 17.33 -7.52 -9.58
N ILE A 234 17.63 -6.28 -9.26
CA ILE A 234 18.97 -5.70 -9.38
C ILE A 234 19.67 -5.83 -8.03
N TYR A 235 20.84 -6.45 -8.02
CA TYR A 235 21.76 -6.40 -6.90
C TYR A 235 22.90 -5.43 -7.23
N ALA A 236 22.95 -4.32 -6.52
CA ALA A 236 23.89 -3.24 -6.77
C ALA A 236 25.24 -3.54 -6.13
N LEU A 237 26.32 -3.57 -6.93
CA LEU A 237 27.71 -3.71 -6.46
C LEU A 237 28.36 -2.34 -6.19
N GLN A 238 27.74 -1.28 -6.73
CA GLN A 238 28.05 0.12 -6.44
C GLN A 238 26.73 0.91 -6.41
N HIS A 239 26.74 2.14 -5.94
CA HIS A 239 25.57 3.01 -5.97
C HIS A 239 25.10 3.25 -7.42
N LEU A 240 23.84 2.90 -7.71
CA LEU A 240 23.23 3.07 -9.03
C LEU A 240 22.29 4.27 -9.03
N GLN A 241 22.41 5.12 -10.04
CA GLN A 241 21.58 6.31 -10.20
C GLN A 241 20.65 6.19 -11.39
N ASN A 242 19.40 6.64 -11.22
CA ASN A 242 18.40 6.75 -12.26
C ASN A 242 18.18 5.44 -13.02
N VAL A 243 17.81 4.37 -12.31
CA VAL A 243 17.48 3.09 -12.92
C VAL A 243 16.22 3.25 -13.79
N LEU A 244 16.34 2.91 -15.05
CA LEU A 244 15.27 2.89 -16.07
C LEU A 244 15.17 1.50 -16.67
N VAL A 245 13.97 1.16 -17.15
CA VAL A 245 13.69 -0.12 -17.83
C VAL A 245 13.05 0.16 -19.18
N GLU A 246 13.64 -0.40 -20.22
CA GLU A 246 13.12 -0.33 -21.59
C GLU A 246 12.79 -1.72 -22.11
N PHE A 247 11.76 -1.83 -22.91
CA PHE A 247 11.26 -3.10 -23.44
C PHE A 247 11.27 -3.09 -24.95
N ASP A 248 11.71 -4.21 -25.56
CA ASP A 248 11.51 -4.50 -26.95
C ASP A 248 10.13 -5.16 -27.17
N ASP A 249 9.64 -5.12 -28.42
CA ASP A 249 8.55 -5.98 -28.83
C ASP A 249 8.94 -7.46 -28.65
N LEU A 250 8.00 -8.28 -28.15
CA LEU A 250 8.20 -9.72 -28.12
C LEU A 250 7.63 -10.32 -29.41
N LYS A 251 8.46 -11.09 -30.15
CA LYS A 251 8.12 -11.65 -31.45
C LYS A 251 8.23 -13.17 -31.44
N ASP A 252 7.29 -13.83 -32.12
CA ASP A 252 7.39 -15.26 -32.42
C ASP A 252 8.08 -15.50 -33.77
N SER A 253 8.33 -16.77 -34.12
CA SER A 253 8.96 -17.18 -35.37
C SER A 253 8.10 -16.93 -36.61
N LYS A 254 6.81 -16.63 -36.45
CA LYS A 254 5.85 -16.37 -37.55
C LYS A 254 5.60 -14.88 -37.76
N GLY A 255 6.25 -13.99 -36.99
CA GLY A 255 6.09 -12.55 -37.09
C GLY A 255 4.93 -11.97 -36.25
N ASN A 256 4.25 -12.77 -35.43
CA ASN A 256 3.29 -12.22 -34.48
C ASN A 256 4.01 -11.43 -33.39
N ILE A 257 3.39 -10.36 -32.90
CA ILE A 257 4.03 -9.38 -31.99
C ILE A 257 3.17 -9.14 -30.77
N ILE A 258 3.78 -9.18 -29.58
CA ILE A 258 3.32 -8.50 -28.36
C ILE A 258 4.10 -7.20 -28.30
N SER A 259 3.43 -6.07 -28.53
CA SER A 259 4.08 -4.76 -28.58
C SER A 259 4.70 -4.38 -27.24
N ALA A 260 5.83 -3.69 -27.27
CA ALA A 260 6.46 -3.07 -26.08
C ALA A 260 5.49 -2.14 -25.31
N LYS A 261 4.50 -1.56 -25.99
CA LYS A 261 3.44 -0.76 -25.36
C LYS A 261 2.55 -1.55 -24.40
N ASN A 262 2.50 -2.86 -24.55
CA ASN A 262 1.78 -3.77 -23.66
C ASN A 262 2.65 -4.26 -22.49
N ILE A 263 3.86 -3.74 -22.35
CA ILE A 263 4.80 -4.14 -21.31
C ILE A 263 5.15 -2.93 -20.47
N SER A 264 5.16 -3.10 -19.15
CA SER A 264 5.42 -2.01 -18.21
C SER A 264 6.26 -2.47 -17.03
N CYS A 265 7.00 -1.52 -16.43
CA CYS A 265 7.63 -1.70 -15.12
C CYS A 265 6.90 -0.82 -14.11
N ILE A 266 6.20 -1.44 -13.16
CA ILE A 266 5.34 -0.76 -12.18
C ILE A 266 6.17 0.14 -11.23
N ASN A 267 7.45 -0.19 -11.04
CA ASN A 267 8.32 0.58 -10.15
C ASN A 267 8.80 1.91 -10.76
N THR A 268 8.83 2.02 -12.11
CA THR A 268 9.40 3.18 -12.80
C THR A 268 8.37 4.07 -13.47
N SER A 269 7.16 3.59 -13.66
CA SER A 269 6.07 4.34 -14.28
C SER A 269 4.71 3.84 -13.82
N GLY A 270 3.69 4.65 -14.03
CA GLY A 270 2.32 4.30 -13.69
C GLY A 270 1.38 5.48 -13.79
N VAL A 271 0.26 5.38 -13.11
CA VAL A 271 -0.67 6.47 -12.86
C VAL A 271 -0.77 6.72 -11.37
N ASP A 272 -0.89 7.98 -10.96
CA ASP A 272 -1.11 8.33 -9.56
C ASP A 272 -2.59 8.12 -9.17
N TYR A 273 -2.93 8.43 -7.91
CA TYR A 273 -4.30 8.28 -7.40
C TYR A 273 -5.32 9.22 -8.07
N THR A 274 -4.87 10.23 -8.82
CA THR A 274 -5.73 11.12 -9.62
C THR A 274 -5.86 10.67 -11.08
N GLY A 275 -5.19 9.56 -11.46
CA GLY A 275 -5.15 9.03 -12.82
C GLY A 275 -4.16 9.73 -13.75
N VAL A 276 -3.31 10.61 -13.22
CA VAL A 276 -2.29 11.30 -14.01
C VAL A 276 -1.08 10.37 -14.20
N PRO A 277 -0.62 10.15 -15.44
CA PRO A 277 0.59 9.38 -15.69
C PRO A 277 1.82 10.02 -15.03
N PHE A 278 2.69 9.19 -14.46
CA PHE A 278 3.97 9.62 -13.92
C PHE A 278 5.09 8.68 -14.35
N THR A 279 6.31 9.21 -14.36
CA THR A 279 7.56 8.45 -14.43
C THR A 279 8.37 8.73 -13.17
N LYS A 280 9.12 7.73 -12.72
CA LYS A 280 9.92 7.80 -11.51
C LYS A 280 11.26 7.11 -11.77
N THR A 281 12.34 7.76 -11.41
CA THR A 281 13.68 7.16 -11.36
C THR A 281 13.92 6.51 -10.01
N ILE A 282 14.72 5.47 -9.98
CA ILE A 282 15.06 4.71 -8.77
C ILE A 282 16.57 4.75 -8.62
N ASP A 283 17.04 5.10 -7.44
CA ASP A 283 18.43 4.92 -7.03
C ASP A 283 18.55 3.67 -6.17
N VAL A 284 19.64 2.91 -6.32
CA VAL A 284 19.87 1.69 -5.55
C VAL A 284 21.22 1.77 -4.88
N GLU A 285 21.22 1.70 -3.55
CA GLU A 285 22.44 1.77 -2.74
C GLU A 285 23.29 0.51 -2.90
N THR A 286 24.59 0.67 -2.71
CA THR A 286 25.55 -0.45 -2.76
C THR A 286 25.13 -1.59 -1.83
N ASN A 287 25.24 -2.81 -2.30
CA ASN A 287 24.82 -4.05 -1.61
C ASN A 287 23.32 -4.15 -1.31
N GLN A 288 22.49 -3.35 -1.99
CA GLN A 288 21.04 -3.46 -1.89
C GLN A 288 20.44 -4.15 -3.12
N ILE A 289 19.28 -4.75 -2.89
CA ILE A 289 18.47 -5.38 -3.93
C ILE A 289 17.25 -4.51 -4.21
N GLN A 290 17.07 -4.14 -5.47
CA GLN A 290 15.85 -3.51 -5.97
C GLN A 290 15.11 -4.48 -6.89
N SER A 291 13.91 -4.86 -6.50
CA SER A 291 13.02 -5.61 -7.39
C SER A 291 12.30 -4.64 -8.33
N LEU A 292 12.35 -4.95 -9.63
CA LEU A 292 11.60 -4.28 -10.68
C LEU A 292 10.48 -5.23 -11.12
N TRP A 293 9.24 -4.92 -10.74
CA TRP A 293 8.07 -5.67 -11.14
C TRP A 293 7.63 -5.26 -12.53
N CYS A 294 7.65 -6.21 -13.45
CA CYS A 294 7.24 -6.03 -14.83
C CYS A 294 5.93 -6.79 -15.11
N GLY A 295 5.11 -6.23 -15.99
CA GLY A 295 3.87 -6.85 -16.43
C GLY A 295 3.74 -6.81 -17.93
N ILE A 296 3.25 -7.90 -18.52
CA ILE A 296 2.97 -8.05 -19.95
C ILE A 296 1.48 -8.26 -20.13
N ASP A 297 0.79 -7.34 -20.79
CA ASP A 297 -0.62 -7.47 -21.16
C ASP A 297 -0.73 -8.32 -22.43
N VAL A 298 -0.98 -9.62 -22.27
CA VAL A 298 -1.03 -10.57 -23.37
C VAL A 298 -2.37 -10.45 -24.09
N PRO A 299 -2.40 -10.09 -25.39
CA PRO A 299 -3.68 -9.94 -26.10
C PRO A 299 -4.49 -11.25 -26.12
N GLN A 300 -5.83 -11.14 -26.04
CA GLN A 300 -6.73 -12.32 -26.07
C GLN A 300 -6.71 -13.07 -27.42
N ASN A 301 -6.52 -12.34 -28.50
CA ASN A 301 -6.55 -12.86 -29.88
C ASN A 301 -5.17 -13.20 -30.44
N ILE A 302 -4.12 -13.18 -29.61
CA ILE A 302 -2.77 -13.50 -30.07
C ILE A 302 -2.62 -14.99 -30.41
N SER A 303 -1.73 -15.31 -31.33
CA SER A 303 -1.39 -16.70 -31.66
C SER A 303 -0.65 -17.38 -30.51
N THR A 304 -0.85 -18.68 -30.34
CA THR A 304 -0.02 -19.50 -29.44
C THR A 304 1.39 -19.63 -30.01
N GLY A 305 2.39 -19.61 -29.13
CA GLY A 305 3.79 -19.71 -29.57
C GLY A 305 4.77 -19.21 -28.54
N VAL A 306 6.04 -19.22 -28.90
CA VAL A 306 7.13 -18.69 -28.06
C VAL A 306 7.50 -17.30 -28.58
N TYR A 307 7.29 -16.29 -27.73
CA TYR A 307 7.59 -14.89 -28.02
C TYR A 307 8.89 -14.49 -27.35
N THR A 308 9.79 -13.87 -28.08
CA THR A 308 11.10 -13.45 -27.56
C THR A 308 11.38 -11.98 -27.85
N GLY A 309 12.03 -11.32 -26.91
CA GLY A 309 12.51 -9.94 -27.00
C GLY A 309 13.47 -9.66 -25.87
N ASN A 310 13.87 -8.41 -25.70
CA ASN A 310 14.79 -8.04 -24.63
C ASN A 310 14.17 -7.00 -23.71
N VAL A 311 14.64 -7.01 -22.47
CA VAL A 311 14.48 -5.91 -21.51
C VAL A 311 15.85 -5.34 -21.24
N THR A 312 15.99 -4.04 -21.39
CA THR A 312 17.23 -3.30 -21.15
C THR A 312 17.10 -2.48 -19.87
N ILE A 313 17.95 -2.76 -18.89
CA ILE A 313 18.08 -1.98 -17.66
C ILE A 313 19.21 -0.98 -17.86
N LYS A 314 18.90 0.30 -17.74
CA LYS A 314 19.82 1.42 -17.88
C LYS A 314 19.99 2.15 -16.56
N THR A 315 21.17 2.66 -16.30
CA THR A 315 21.46 3.58 -15.20
C THR A 315 22.29 4.76 -15.74
N LYS A 316 22.34 5.86 -15.01
CA LYS A 316 23.11 7.05 -15.41
C LYS A 316 24.62 6.78 -15.51
N ASN A 317 25.12 5.89 -14.67
CA ASN A 317 26.56 5.77 -14.39
C ASN A 317 27.16 4.39 -14.74
N THR A 318 26.40 3.49 -15.40
CA THR A 318 26.90 2.15 -15.75
C THR A 318 26.50 1.73 -17.16
N ALA A 319 27.13 0.68 -17.67
CA ALA A 319 26.73 0.06 -18.93
C ALA A 319 25.34 -0.62 -18.78
N PRO A 320 24.49 -0.60 -19.83
CA PRO A 320 23.20 -1.29 -19.80
C PRO A 320 23.34 -2.78 -19.55
N ALA A 321 22.34 -3.38 -18.88
CA ALA A 321 22.19 -4.83 -18.78
C ALA A 321 20.98 -5.27 -19.62
N ILE A 322 21.17 -6.31 -20.41
CA ILE A 322 20.15 -6.85 -21.31
C ILE A 322 19.74 -8.23 -20.81
N ILE A 323 18.44 -8.43 -20.62
CA ILE A 323 17.85 -9.72 -20.24
C ILE A 323 16.91 -10.16 -21.35
N LYS A 324 17.17 -11.33 -21.93
CA LYS A 324 16.28 -11.93 -22.93
C LYS A 324 15.02 -12.46 -22.25
N ILE A 325 13.86 -12.05 -22.75
CA ILE A 325 12.55 -12.58 -22.30
C ILE A 325 12.10 -13.65 -23.29
N ILE A 326 11.68 -14.79 -22.76
CA ILE A 326 11.14 -15.93 -23.51
C ILE A 326 9.79 -16.26 -22.89
N LEU A 327 8.70 -15.84 -23.55
CA LEU A 327 7.34 -16.03 -23.07
C LEU A 327 6.60 -17.05 -23.97
N THR A 328 6.23 -18.17 -23.39
CA THR A 328 5.36 -19.15 -24.05
C THR A 328 3.90 -18.76 -23.84
N VAL A 329 3.16 -18.46 -24.90
CA VAL A 329 1.73 -18.20 -24.86
C VAL A 329 0.98 -19.47 -25.21
N ASN A 330 0.22 -20.02 -24.25
CA ASN A 330 -0.61 -21.21 -24.44
C ASN A 330 -1.99 -20.85 -25.02
N ASN A 331 -2.84 -21.85 -25.30
CA ASN A 331 -4.14 -21.64 -25.93
C ASN A 331 -5.28 -21.32 -24.95
N LYS A 332 -5.05 -21.39 -23.63
CA LYS A 332 -6.06 -21.02 -22.63
C LYS A 332 -6.33 -19.52 -22.73
N VAL A 333 -7.60 -19.14 -22.71
CA VAL A 333 -8.04 -17.74 -22.70
C VAL A 333 -8.53 -17.39 -21.30
N LEU A 334 -7.99 -16.32 -20.72
CA LEU A 334 -8.43 -15.78 -19.43
C LEU A 334 -9.23 -14.51 -19.66
N SER A 335 -10.56 -14.60 -19.55
CA SER A 335 -11.46 -13.46 -19.72
C SER A 335 -11.31 -12.40 -18.62
N ASP A 336 -10.87 -12.81 -17.44
CA ASP A 336 -10.62 -11.97 -16.28
C ASP A 336 -9.16 -11.49 -16.15
N GLY A 337 -8.33 -11.77 -17.14
CA GLY A 337 -6.90 -11.43 -17.10
C GLY A 337 -6.08 -12.22 -16.07
N GLY A 338 -6.69 -13.19 -15.37
CA GLY A 338 -6.08 -13.96 -14.28
C GLY A 338 -6.33 -13.38 -12.89
N ILE A 339 -7.26 -12.42 -12.74
CA ILE A 339 -7.57 -11.73 -11.48
C ILE A 339 -8.06 -12.68 -10.38
N ASN A 340 -8.78 -13.75 -10.78
CA ASN A 340 -9.33 -14.75 -9.85
C ASN A 340 -8.28 -15.79 -9.38
N GLU A 341 -7.06 -15.72 -9.88
CA GLU A 341 -5.92 -16.56 -9.49
C GLU A 341 -4.85 -15.71 -8.78
N PRO A 342 -4.96 -15.45 -7.45
CA PRO A 342 -4.10 -14.48 -6.73
C PRO A 342 -2.60 -14.76 -6.85
N TRP A 343 -2.19 -16.03 -6.98
CA TRP A 343 -0.79 -16.45 -7.14
C TRP A 343 -0.14 -15.92 -8.43
N LYS A 344 -0.94 -15.56 -9.45
CA LYS A 344 -0.46 -14.97 -10.70
C LYS A 344 0.02 -13.52 -10.54
N GLN A 345 -0.28 -12.89 -9.42
CA GLN A 345 0.06 -11.47 -9.14
C GLN A 345 -0.54 -10.48 -10.18
N THR A 346 -1.52 -10.91 -10.94
CA THR A 346 -2.16 -10.13 -12.01
C THR A 346 -2.78 -8.82 -11.49
N ARG A 347 -3.21 -8.81 -10.22
CA ARG A 347 -3.78 -7.63 -9.56
C ARG A 347 -2.81 -6.46 -9.44
N LEU A 348 -1.52 -6.66 -9.70
CA LEU A 348 -0.56 -5.55 -9.83
C LEU A 348 -0.95 -4.59 -10.97
N LYS A 349 -1.69 -5.04 -11.99
CA LYS A 349 -2.28 -4.18 -13.03
C LYS A 349 -3.17 -3.08 -12.44
N TRP A 350 -3.82 -3.32 -11.31
CA TRP A 350 -4.70 -2.33 -10.68
C TRP A 350 -3.97 -1.07 -10.19
N LEU A 351 -2.66 -1.15 -9.95
CA LEU A 351 -1.85 0.01 -9.59
C LEU A 351 -1.85 1.08 -10.69
N ASN A 352 -2.09 0.69 -11.94
CA ASN A 352 -2.17 1.57 -13.11
C ASN A 352 -3.60 1.75 -13.63
N SER A 353 -4.62 1.41 -12.81
CA SER A 353 -6.01 1.55 -13.22
C SER A 353 -6.42 3.03 -13.27
N THR A 354 -7.05 3.41 -14.38
CA THR A 354 -7.70 4.73 -14.56
C THR A 354 -9.23 4.63 -14.48
N MET A 355 -9.77 3.47 -14.09
CA MET A 355 -11.21 3.21 -14.10
C MET A 355 -12.00 4.26 -13.29
N ALA A 356 -11.46 4.71 -12.16
CA ALA A 356 -12.11 5.73 -11.34
C ALA A 356 -12.18 7.11 -12.03
N GLN A 357 -11.27 7.41 -12.98
CA GLN A 357 -11.25 8.67 -13.73
C GLN A 357 -12.18 8.65 -14.94
N GLU A 358 -12.63 7.48 -15.38
CA GLU A 358 -13.57 7.35 -16.49
C GLU A 358 -14.97 7.87 -16.10
N ASN A 359 -15.27 7.94 -14.81
CA ASN A 359 -16.57 8.34 -14.26
C ASN A 359 -17.75 7.62 -14.92
N THR A 360 -17.58 6.32 -15.13
CA THR A 360 -18.64 5.45 -15.65
C THR A 360 -19.82 5.43 -14.69
N VAL A 361 -20.99 5.84 -15.16
CA VAL A 361 -22.21 5.83 -14.36
C VAL A 361 -22.64 4.39 -14.09
N ILE A 362 -22.72 4.02 -12.82
CA ILE A 362 -23.13 2.69 -12.36
C ILE A 362 -24.53 2.72 -11.76
N ALA A 363 -25.29 1.63 -11.88
CA ALA A 363 -26.59 1.52 -11.23
C ALA A 363 -26.47 1.65 -9.70
N PRO A 364 -27.38 2.31 -8.99
CA PRO A 364 -28.65 2.87 -9.49
C PRO A 364 -28.55 4.31 -10.03
N TYR A 365 -27.35 4.90 -10.13
CA TYR A 365 -27.18 6.26 -10.57
C TYR A 365 -27.60 6.47 -12.03
N THR A 366 -27.91 7.73 -12.37
CA THR A 366 -28.28 8.17 -13.71
C THR A 366 -27.24 9.15 -14.26
N ALA A 367 -27.14 9.21 -15.59
CA ALA A 367 -26.29 10.17 -16.25
C ALA A 367 -26.66 11.62 -15.86
N LEU A 368 -25.64 12.47 -15.68
CA LEU A 368 -25.83 13.89 -15.48
C LEU A 368 -26.47 14.53 -16.72
N GLN A 369 -27.41 15.44 -16.50
CA GLN A 369 -28.04 16.23 -17.54
C GLN A 369 -27.87 17.72 -17.24
N VAL A 370 -27.45 18.50 -18.23
CA VAL A 370 -27.25 19.94 -18.11
C VAL A 370 -28.25 20.66 -19.01
N GLN A 371 -29.09 21.49 -18.42
CA GLN A 371 -29.98 22.41 -19.13
C GLN A 371 -29.75 23.80 -18.59
N ASP A 372 -29.30 24.72 -19.44
CA ASP A 372 -28.86 26.08 -19.05
C ASP A 372 -27.84 26.03 -17.88
N SER A 373 -28.20 26.56 -16.72
CA SER A 373 -27.40 26.55 -15.50
C SER A 373 -27.86 25.49 -14.47
N VAL A 374 -28.72 24.53 -14.88
CA VAL A 374 -29.25 23.48 -14.01
C VAL A 374 -28.60 22.14 -14.35
N ILE A 375 -28.05 21.49 -13.35
CA ILE A 375 -27.49 20.13 -13.47
C ILE A 375 -28.39 19.17 -12.71
N SER A 376 -28.97 18.20 -13.43
CA SER A 376 -29.83 17.15 -12.87
C SER A 376 -29.05 15.85 -12.71
N LEU A 377 -29.22 15.19 -11.57
CA LEU A 377 -28.65 13.89 -11.23
C LEU A 377 -29.71 13.08 -10.47
N LEU A 378 -29.41 11.81 -10.17
CA LEU A 378 -30.37 10.91 -9.52
C LEU A 378 -31.02 11.55 -8.27
N GLY A 379 -32.33 11.83 -8.34
CA GLY A 379 -33.11 12.40 -7.24
C GLY A 379 -32.67 13.77 -6.74
N ARG A 380 -31.87 14.54 -7.52
CA ARG A 380 -31.31 15.84 -7.08
C ARG A 380 -31.18 16.81 -8.27
N LYS A 381 -31.17 18.12 -7.97
CA LYS A 381 -30.85 19.18 -8.94
C LYS A 381 -29.96 20.24 -8.30
N VAL A 382 -29.00 20.73 -9.05
CA VAL A 382 -28.12 21.84 -8.66
C VAL A 382 -28.36 23.00 -9.65
N PHE A 383 -28.74 24.13 -9.12
CA PHE A 383 -28.90 25.39 -9.89
C PHE A 383 -27.65 26.23 -9.66
N LEU A 384 -26.97 26.62 -10.70
CA LEU A 384 -25.79 27.47 -10.61
C LEU A 384 -26.15 28.94 -10.85
N ASN A 385 -25.53 29.84 -10.10
CA ASN A 385 -25.58 31.28 -10.39
C ASN A 385 -24.36 31.71 -11.21
N ARG A 386 -24.35 32.95 -11.71
CA ARG A 386 -23.29 33.46 -12.59
C ARG A 386 -21.89 33.43 -11.96
N ASN A 387 -21.78 33.51 -10.63
CA ASN A 387 -20.48 33.44 -9.97
C ASN A 387 -19.93 32.00 -9.85
N GLY A 388 -20.64 31.00 -10.39
CA GLY A 388 -20.21 29.60 -10.45
C GLY A 388 -20.60 28.75 -9.25
N PHE A 389 -21.25 29.30 -8.21
CA PHE A 389 -21.67 28.59 -7.02
C PHE A 389 -23.12 28.13 -7.09
N PRO A 390 -23.58 27.17 -6.26
CA PRO A 390 -24.97 26.76 -6.20
C PRO A 390 -25.90 27.93 -5.77
N ALA A 391 -26.86 28.25 -6.62
CA ALA A 391 -27.97 29.14 -6.27
C ALA A 391 -29.02 28.41 -5.45
N GLN A 392 -29.25 27.13 -5.75
CA GLN A 392 -30.11 26.21 -5.01
C GLN A 392 -29.66 24.77 -5.21
N ILE A 393 -29.86 23.96 -4.21
CA ILE A 393 -29.72 22.51 -4.27
C ILE A 393 -31.06 21.90 -3.86
N GLN A 394 -31.62 21.04 -4.70
CA GLN A 394 -32.87 20.35 -4.47
C GLN A 394 -32.69 18.86 -4.36
N THR A 395 -33.38 18.22 -3.42
CA THR A 395 -33.52 16.76 -3.32
C THR A 395 -34.96 16.34 -3.44
N PHE A 396 -35.22 15.17 -4.02
CA PHE A 396 -36.55 14.65 -4.29
C PHE A 396 -36.82 13.32 -3.61
N PHE A 397 -36.06 12.99 -2.58
CA PHE A 397 -36.23 11.73 -1.84
C PHE A 397 -37.38 11.82 -0.84
N THR A 398 -38.17 10.73 -0.71
CA THR A 398 -39.19 10.62 0.33
C THR A 398 -38.55 10.57 1.72
N GLN A 399 -39.33 10.85 2.74
CA GLN A 399 -38.84 10.84 4.12
C GLN A 399 -38.38 9.43 4.56
N GLU A 400 -38.97 8.38 4.03
CA GLU A 400 -38.58 6.98 4.28
C GLU A 400 -37.35 6.55 3.50
N MET A 401 -36.85 7.38 2.60
CA MET A 401 -35.71 7.11 1.73
C MET A 401 -35.88 5.92 0.77
N THR A 402 -37.09 5.45 0.54
CA THR A 402 -37.35 4.29 -0.31
C THR A 402 -37.82 4.65 -1.73
N GLY A 403 -38.00 5.94 -2.01
CA GLY A 403 -38.49 6.43 -3.31
C GLY A 403 -38.30 7.91 -3.52
N TYR A 404 -39.01 8.43 -4.51
CA TYR A 404 -38.97 9.86 -4.89
C TYR A 404 -40.32 10.52 -4.69
N GLN A 405 -40.30 11.82 -4.40
CA GLN A 405 -41.48 12.70 -4.32
C GLN A 405 -41.42 13.78 -5.40
N GLN A 406 -42.58 14.37 -5.72
CA GLN A 406 -42.65 15.42 -6.74
C GLN A 406 -42.17 16.81 -6.22
N GLN A 407 -42.51 17.11 -4.98
CA GLN A 407 -42.09 18.37 -4.35
C GLN A 407 -40.64 18.32 -3.88
N PRO A 408 -39.80 19.26 -4.24
CA PRO A 408 -38.42 19.30 -3.82
C PRO A 408 -38.26 19.69 -2.35
N ASN A 409 -37.24 19.15 -1.70
CA ASN A 409 -36.66 19.72 -0.51
C ASN A 409 -35.59 20.74 -0.95
N ASN A 410 -35.81 22.01 -0.72
CA ASN A 410 -34.83 23.08 -1.01
C ASN A 410 -33.85 23.20 0.14
N LEU A 411 -32.55 23.09 -0.13
CA LEU A 411 -31.53 23.13 0.93
C LEU A 411 -31.17 24.56 1.35
N LEU A 412 -31.21 25.52 0.44
CA LEU A 412 -30.67 26.88 0.63
C LEU A 412 -31.77 27.93 0.65
N THR A 413 -31.67 28.93 1.54
CA THR A 413 -32.50 30.12 1.54
C THR A 413 -32.02 31.15 0.51
N GLU A 414 -30.71 31.17 0.27
CA GLU A 414 -30.01 32.08 -0.65
C GLU A 414 -28.85 31.31 -1.31
N PRO A 415 -28.32 31.81 -2.45
CA PRO A 415 -27.16 31.19 -3.09
C PRO A 415 -25.94 31.10 -2.17
N ILE A 416 -25.13 30.02 -2.33
CA ILE A 416 -23.80 29.97 -1.74
C ILE A 416 -22.97 31.10 -2.36
N HIS A 417 -22.25 31.85 -1.51
CA HIS A 417 -21.49 33.02 -1.96
C HIS A 417 -20.30 33.32 -1.05
N PHE A 418 -19.34 34.06 -1.59
CA PHE A 418 -18.23 34.63 -0.84
C PHE A 418 -18.51 36.10 -0.49
N HIS A 419 -18.17 36.51 0.73
CA HIS A 419 -18.08 37.88 1.18
C HIS A 419 -16.63 38.31 1.29
N PHE A 420 -16.28 39.41 0.67
CA PHE A 420 -14.99 40.09 0.78
C PHE A 420 -15.24 41.44 1.46
N THR A 421 -15.01 41.48 2.74
CA THR A 421 -15.33 42.66 3.55
C THR A 421 -14.11 43.60 3.59
N GLY A 422 -14.27 44.80 3.11
CA GLY A 422 -13.25 45.84 3.22
C GLY A 422 -13.06 46.32 4.66
N ILE A 423 -12.01 47.11 4.91
CA ILE A 423 -11.76 47.69 6.25
C ILE A 423 -12.89 48.60 6.68
N ASP A 424 -13.58 49.22 5.74
CA ASP A 424 -14.79 50.07 5.97
C ASP A 424 -16.01 49.23 6.40
N GLY A 425 -15.88 47.93 6.51
CA GLY A 425 -16.95 47.01 6.86
C GLY A 425 -17.95 46.71 5.73
N LYS A 426 -17.76 47.27 4.53
CA LYS A 426 -18.62 47.00 3.38
C LYS A 426 -18.14 45.77 2.61
N ASN A 427 -19.12 45.00 2.10
CA ASN A 427 -18.82 43.93 1.18
C ASN A 427 -18.49 44.46 -0.21
N MET A 428 -17.42 43.91 -0.82
CA MET A 428 -17.03 44.27 -2.18
C MET A 428 -18.10 43.82 -3.20
N LYS A 429 -18.39 44.65 -4.17
CA LYS A 429 -19.29 44.31 -5.27
C LYS A 429 -18.51 43.62 -6.39
N TRP A 430 -18.94 42.46 -6.75
CA TRP A 430 -18.35 41.64 -7.82
C TRP A 430 -19.07 41.91 -9.15
N GLN A 431 -18.29 42.02 -10.21
CA GLN A 431 -18.77 41.86 -11.58
C GLN A 431 -18.58 40.38 -11.93
N ASN A 432 -19.69 39.67 -12.06
CA ASN A 432 -19.67 38.25 -12.36
C ASN A 432 -19.46 38.01 -13.86
N GLY A 433 -18.63 37.02 -14.18
CA GLY A 433 -18.50 36.49 -15.53
C GLY A 433 -19.66 35.57 -15.89
N ASP A 434 -19.58 34.99 -17.09
CA ASP A 434 -20.49 33.91 -17.50
C ASP A 434 -19.93 32.56 -17.15
N ILE A 435 -20.82 31.59 -16.90
CA ILE A 435 -20.43 30.22 -16.66
C ILE A 435 -20.03 29.56 -17.99
N LEU A 436 -18.80 29.06 -18.07
CA LEU A 436 -18.33 28.29 -19.19
C LEU A 436 -18.29 26.80 -18.78
N PHE A 437 -19.17 25.97 -19.32
CA PHE A 437 -19.09 24.52 -19.15
C PHE A 437 -17.94 23.96 -20.01
N THR A 438 -16.90 23.45 -19.35
CA THR A 438 -15.71 22.91 -20.01
C THR A 438 -15.84 21.42 -20.29
N LYS A 439 -16.72 20.72 -19.55
CA LYS A 439 -17.03 19.30 -19.77
C LYS A 439 -18.50 19.03 -19.44
N LYS A 440 -19.18 18.29 -20.33
CA LYS A 440 -20.54 17.77 -20.12
C LYS A 440 -20.55 16.30 -20.50
N SER A 441 -20.27 15.43 -19.55
CA SER A 441 -20.29 13.97 -19.76
C SER A 441 -21.32 13.31 -18.83
N ALA A 442 -21.63 12.04 -19.08
CA ALA A 442 -22.58 11.29 -18.27
C ALA A 442 -22.19 11.22 -16.78
N GLY A 443 -20.91 11.09 -16.49
CA GLY A 443 -20.39 10.93 -15.13
C GLY A 443 -19.88 12.23 -14.49
N THR A 444 -19.53 13.26 -15.29
CA THR A 444 -18.92 14.51 -14.79
C THR A 444 -19.37 15.71 -15.59
N VAL A 445 -19.71 16.78 -14.89
CA VAL A 445 -19.89 18.13 -15.46
C VAL A 445 -18.85 19.05 -14.83
N GLN A 446 -18.16 19.85 -15.65
CA GLN A 446 -17.17 20.84 -15.21
C GLN A 446 -17.50 22.21 -15.76
N TRP A 447 -17.26 23.26 -14.96
CA TRP A 447 -17.47 24.64 -15.36
C TRP A 447 -16.44 25.58 -14.75
N LYS A 448 -16.28 26.72 -15.39
CA LYS A 448 -15.38 27.79 -14.94
C LYS A 448 -16.11 29.13 -15.03
N THR A 449 -15.72 30.06 -14.16
CA THR A 449 -16.10 31.47 -14.27
C THR A 449 -15.02 32.34 -13.65
N THR A 450 -14.90 33.58 -14.13
CA THR A 450 -14.03 34.60 -13.57
C THR A 450 -14.87 35.77 -13.10
N ASN A 451 -14.71 36.12 -11.84
CA ASN A 451 -15.41 37.25 -11.22
C ASN A 451 -14.37 38.31 -10.84
N THR A 452 -14.69 39.59 -11.01
CA THR A 452 -13.74 40.70 -10.79
C THR A 452 -14.32 41.82 -9.94
N THR A 453 -13.44 42.49 -9.22
CA THR A 453 -13.64 43.78 -8.61
C THR A 453 -12.53 44.71 -9.10
N ALA A 454 -12.51 45.99 -8.70
CA ALA A 454 -11.37 46.86 -8.99
C ALA A 454 -10.03 46.36 -8.49
N ASN A 455 -10.02 45.59 -7.37
CA ASN A 455 -8.80 45.22 -6.67
C ASN A 455 -8.54 43.70 -6.67
N LEU A 456 -9.53 42.87 -6.99
CA LEU A 456 -9.45 41.40 -6.87
C LEU A 456 -10.05 40.74 -8.11
N GLN A 457 -9.49 39.58 -8.44
CA GLN A 457 -10.05 38.58 -9.35
C GLN A 457 -10.29 37.29 -8.60
N MET A 458 -11.45 36.66 -8.81
CA MET A 458 -11.79 35.34 -8.27
C MET A 458 -12.11 34.40 -9.44
N ASP A 459 -11.22 33.45 -9.67
CA ASP A 459 -11.40 32.36 -10.63
C ASP A 459 -12.02 31.17 -9.92
N VAL A 460 -13.10 30.64 -10.44
CA VAL A 460 -13.79 29.45 -9.95
C VAL A 460 -13.69 28.37 -11.00
N ASP A 461 -13.11 27.22 -10.64
CA ASP A 461 -13.05 26.01 -11.44
C ASP A 461 -13.73 24.88 -10.63
N ALA A 462 -14.82 24.35 -11.14
CA ALA A 462 -15.65 23.44 -10.37
C ALA A 462 -16.10 22.23 -11.17
N SER A 463 -16.43 21.16 -10.45
CA SER A 463 -16.98 19.93 -11.02
C SER A 463 -18.10 19.35 -10.15
N LEU A 464 -19.02 18.64 -10.80
CA LEU A 464 -20.04 17.81 -10.16
C LEU A 464 -19.98 16.41 -10.78
N GLU A 465 -19.94 15.38 -9.94
CA GLU A 465 -19.96 13.97 -10.33
C GLU A 465 -21.37 13.37 -10.16
N PHE A 466 -21.62 12.27 -10.85
CA PHE A 466 -22.95 11.63 -10.89
C PHE A 466 -23.48 11.18 -9.52
N ASP A 467 -22.58 10.97 -8.55
CA ASP A 467 -22.94 10.63 -7.16
C ASP A 467 -23.31 11.83 -6.29
N GLY A 468 -23.08 13.06 -6.80
CA GLY A 468 -23.36 14.32 -6.10
C GLY A 468 -22.15 14.93 -5.40
N PHE A 469 -20.95 14.42 -5.63
CA PHE A 469 -19.72 15.02 -5.14
C PHE A 469 -19.31 16.22 -6.01
N MET A 470 -19.06 17.35 -5.36
CA MET A 470 -18.65 18.59 -6.01
C MET A 470 -17.28 19.04 -5.51
N THR A 471 -16.44 19.46 -6.43
CA THR A 471 -15.13 20.06 -6.11
C THR A 471 -15.12 21.50 -6.60
N TYR A 472 -14.62 22.40 -5.76
CA TYR A 472 -14.41 23.80 -6.06
C TYR A 472 -12.95 24.18 -5.83
N ASN A 473 -12.29 24.65 -6.88
CA ASN A 473 -10.99 25.29 -6.81
C ASN A 473 -11.24 26.80 -7.01
N VAL A 474 -11.10 27.55 -5.93
CA VAL A 474 -11.36 28.99 -5.92
C VAL A 474 -10.05 29.73 -5.69
N LYS A 475 -9.55 30.40 -6.72
CA LYS A 475 -8.31 31.17 -6.66
C LYS A 475 -8.69 32.67 -6.63
N VAL A 476 -8.20 33.36 -5.61
CA VAL A 476 -8.34 34.81 -5.44
C VAL A 476 -7.00 35.46 -5.70
N THR A 477 -6.93 36.35 -6.68
CA THR A 477 -5.71 37.09 -7.07
C THR A 477 -5.89 38.56 -6.77
N ALA A 478 -4.92 39.18 -6.11
CA ALA A 478 -4.90 40.63 -5.89
C ALA A 478 -4.42 41.35 -7.16
N LEU A 479 -5.27 42.19 -7.74
CA LEU A 479 -4.94 43.05 -8.89
C LEU A 479 -4.21 44.32 -8.45
N GLN A 480 -4.43 44.73 -7.20
CA GLN A 480 -3.79 45.84 -6.52
C GLN A 480 -3.57 45.49 -5.05
N ASP A 481 -2.75 46.27 -4.34
CA ASP A 481 -2.62 46.14 -2.89
C ASP A 481 -3.97 46.34 -2.23
N VAL A 482 -4.39 45.42 -1.37
CA VAL A 482 -5.69 45.45 -0.70
C VAL A 482 -5.57 44.92 0.74
N VAL A 483 -6.31 45.57 1.63
CA VAL A 483 -6.48 45.08 3.01
C VAL A 483 -7.96 44.77 3.23
N LEU A 484 -8.22 43.54 3.67
CA LEU A 484 -9.57 43.03 3.91
C LEU A 484 -9.76 42.78 5.40
N LYS A 485 -10.96 43.12 5.89
CA LYS A 485 -11.38 42.78 7.26
C LYS A 485 -11.68 41.28 7.37
N ASP A 486 -12.22 40.67 6.32
CA ASP A 486 -12.53 39.25 6.25
C ASP A 486 -12.72 38.78 4.81
N ILE A 487 -12.44 37.51 4.56
CA ILE A 487 -12.90 36.72 3.41
C ILE A 487 -13.67 35.55 3.98
N SER A 488 -14.95 35.41 3.67
CA SER A 488 -15.78 34.34 4.18
C SER A 488 -16.68 33.73 3.11
N MET A 489 -16.92 32.42 3.22
CA MET A 489 -17.90 31.71 2.41
C MET A 489 -19.13 31.40 3.25
N HIS A 490 -20.30 31.78 2.74
CA HIS A 490 -21.58 31.56 3.36
C HIS A 490 -22.34 30.41 2.68
N ILE A 491 -22.87 29.49 3.51
CA ILE A 491 -23.81 28.44 3.09
C ILE A 491 -25.09 28.65 3.92
N PRO A 492 -26.09 29.34 3.38
CA PRO A 492 -27.33 29.68 4.09
C PRO A 492 -28.38 28.57 3.91
N PHE A 493 -28.52 27.68 4.88
CA PHE A 493 -29.50 26.62 4.86
C PHE A 493 -30.93 27.08 5.20
N GLU A 494 -31.93 26.46 4.57
CA GLU A 494 -33.29 26.45 5.07
C GLU A 494 -33.32 25.82 6.49
N PRO A 495 -33.93 26.48 7.49
CA PRO A 495 -33.95 25.97 8.87
C PRO A 495 -34.51 24.57 8.98
N GLU A 496 -35.55 24.23 8.22
CA GLU A 496 -36.17 22.92 8.15
C GLU A 496 -35.18 21.83 7.66
N MET A 497 -34.24 22.19 6.79
CA MET A 497 -33.24 21.33 6.24
C MET A 497 -31.97 21.26 7.12
N ALA A 498 -31.75 22.18 8.04
CA ALA A 498 -30.58 22.23 8.92
C ALA A 498 -30.83 21.62 10.32
N LYS A 499 -31.51 20.47 10.37
CA LYS A 499 -31.99 19.86 11.61
C LYS A 499 -30.92 19.09 12.36
N TYR A 500 -30.07 18.34 11.65
CA TYR A 500 -29.02 17.51 12.21
C TYR A 500 -27.65 17.98 11.76
N ILE A 501 -26.62 17.63 12.53
CA ILE A 501 -25.22 17.90 12.20
C ILE A 501 -24.33 16.73 12.57
N MET A 502 -23.27 16.51 11.76
CA MET A 502 -22.15 15.63 12.06
C MET A 502 -20.87 16.26 11.52
N GLY A 503 -19.85 16.37 12.34
CA GLY A 503 -18.57 17.04 12.02
C GLY A 503 -18.29 18.20 12.95
N LEU A 504 -17.14 18.86 12.82
CA LEU A 504 -16.68 19.95 13.70
C LEU A 504 -16.69 19.61 15.21
N GLY A 505 -16.46 18.33 15.55
CA GLY A 505 -16.54 17.83 16.91
C GLY A 505 -17.88 17.21 17.29
N GLU A 506 -18.93 17.45 16.53
CA GLU A 506 -20.26 16.87 16.74
C GLU A 506 -20.37 15.45 16.20
N LYS A 507 -20.93 14.53 16.97
CA LYS A 507 -20.93 13.07 16.68
C LYS A 507 -22.12 12.57 15.83
N GLY A 508 -22.94 13.45 15.33
CA GLY A 508 -24.22 13.11 14.69
C GLY A 508 -25.36 13.25 15.69
N GLN A 509 -26.03 14.41 15.69
CA GLN A 509 -27.06 14.79 16.65
C GLN A 509 -27.95 15.90 16.08
N LEU A 510 -28.98 16.29 16.84
CA LEU A 510 -29.68 17.54 16.59
C LEU A 510 -28.65 18.70 16.61
N ARG A 511 -28.75 19.58 15.61
CA ARG A 511 -27.84 20.72 15.53
C ARG A 511 -28.02 21.63 16.75
N PRO A 512 -26.96 21.96 17.48
CA PRO A 512 -26.99 23.00 18.51
C PRO A 512 -27.38 24.36 17.91
N ASP A 513 -27.96 25.25 18.72
CA ASP A 513 -28.37 26.58 18.28
C ASP A 513 -27.23 27.40 17.67
N SER A 514 -26.02 27.24 18.25
CA SER A 514 -24.82 27.87 17.74
C SER A 514 -23.61 26.94 17.90
N ILE A 515 -22.73 26.97 16.90
CA ILE A 515 -21.45 26.25 16.90
C ILE A 515 -20.36 27.25 16.53
N GLY A 516 -19.27 27.25 17.29
CA GLY A 516 -18.04 27.96 16.99
C GLY A 516 -16.88 26.96 16.88
N TRP A 517 -16.19 26.97 15.75
CA TRP A 517 -15.04 26.11 15.51
C TRP A 517 -13.86 26.94 14.98
N VAL A 518 -12.66 26.65 15.45
CA VAL A 518 -11.43 27.33 15.04
C VAL A 518 -10.39 26.32 14.57
N TRP A 519 -9.51 26.76 13.70
CA TRP A 519 -8.40 25.92 13.24
C TRP A 519 -7.45 25.62 14.41
N ASN A 520 -7.23 24.35 14.69
CA ASN A 520 -6.35 23.89 15.75
C ASN A 520 -5.66 22.58 15.40
N VAL A 521 -4.34 22.59 15.29
CA VAL A 521 -3.52 21.41 14.98
C VAL A 521 -3.67 20.30 16.03
N ALA A 522 -3.81 20.67 17.30
CA ALA A 522 -3.87 19.72 18.40
C ALA A 522 -5.19 18.95 18.49
N THR A 523 -6.28 19.47 17.96
CA THR A 523 -7.64 18.91 18.10
C THR A 523 -8.09 18.02 16.94
N LYS A 524 -7.17 17.52 16.10
CA LYS A 524 -7.49 16.62 14.98
C LYS A 524 -8.60 17.17 14.09
N ASN A 525 -8.27 18.08 13.28
CA ASN A 525 -9.16 18.87 12.44
C ASN A 525 -10.26 18.08 11.74
N GLN A 526 -11.46 18.32 12.18
CA GLN A 526 -12.64 18.09 11.40
C GLN A 526 -12.98 19.43 10.73
N ASP A 527 -12.44 19.64 9.55
CA ASP A 527 -12.48 20.88 8.75
C ASP A 527 -13.75 21.03 7.93
N GLY A 528 -14.80 20.35 8.30
CA GLY A 528 -16.10 20.36 7.66
C GLY A 528 -17.17 19.64 8.46
N ALA A 529 -18.39 19.77 8.00
CA ALA A 529 -19.54 19.10 8.57
C ALA A 529 -20.56 18.71 7.50
N TRP A 530 -21.36 17.72 7.83
CA TRP A 530 -22.63 17.45 7.18
C TRP A 530 -23.75 18.13 7.99
N ILE A 531 -24.65 18.82 7.28
CA ILE A 531 -25.87 19.41 7.84
C ILE A 531 -27.04 18.96 6.99
N GLY A 532 -28.14 18.52 7.61
CA GLY A 532 -29.26 18.02 6.85
C GLY A 532 -30.40 17.42 7.68
N THR A 533 -31.33 16.82 6.95
CA THR A 533 -32.37 15.91 7.43
C THR A 533 -32.13 14.52 6.84
N VAL A 534 -33.08 13.59 7.07
CA VAL A 534 -32.97 12.21 6.53
C VAL A 534 -32.91 12.20 5.00
N ASN A 535 -33.68 13.06 4.34
CA ASN A 535 -33.89 13.06 2.89
C ASN A 535 -33.33 14.29 2.15
N ALA A 536 -32.58 15.16 2.85
CA ALA A 536 -31.92 16.31 2.26
C ALA A 536 -30.74 16.74 3.13
N GLY A 537 -29.55 16.87 2.56
CA GLY A 537 -28.38 17.31 3.30
C GLY A 537 -27.22 17.70 2.40
N LEU A 538 -26.27 18.40 2.99
CA LEU A 538 -25.05 18.84 2.34
C LEU A 538 -23.87 18.69 3.30
N GLN A 539 -22.87 17.97 2.88
CA GLN A 539 -21.55 17.99 3.53
C GLN A 539 -20.67 19.02 2.85
N PHE A 540 -19.93 19.79 3.63
CA PHE A 540 -18.89 20.68 3.13
C PHE A 540 -17.57 20.38 3.82
N SER A 541 -16.44 20.61 3.13
CA SER A 541 -15.09 20.48 3.69
C SER A 541 -14.19 21.53 3.05
N LEU A 542 -13.41 22.23 3.88
CA LEU A 542 -12.51 23.29 3.44
C LEU A 542 -11.16 22.72 3.00
N ARG A 543 -10.59 23.26 1.93
CA ARG A 543 -9.34 22.79 1.31
C ARG A 543 -8.52 24.00 0.83
N ASP A 544 -7.26 23.77 0.48
CA ASP A 544 -6.44 24.65 -0.36
C ASP A 544 -5.57 23.82 -1.31
N GLU A 545 -4.60 24.41 -1.97
CA GLU A 545 -3.75 23.72 -2.94
C GLU A 545 -2.85 22.64 -2.31
N LYS A 546 -2.58 22.72 -1.01
CA LYS A 546 -1.72 21.78 -0.25
C LYS A 546 -2.51 20.93 0.75
N TYR A 547 -3.56 21.49 1.30
CA TYR A 547 -4.41 20.87 2.29
C TYR A 547 -5.53 20.05 1.63
N VAL A 548 -5.16 18.90 1.05
CA VAL A 548 -6.08 18.08 0.25
C VAL A 548 -6.64 16.91 1.07
N ARG A 549 -5.80 16.25 1.88
CA ARG A 549 -6.16 15.08 2.71
C ARG A 549 -5.51 15.16 4.09
N PRO A 550 -5.98 15.98 4.98
CA PRO A 550 -5.27 16.28 6.22
C PRO A 550 -5.14 15.09 7.17
N LEU A 551 -6.21 14.35 7.40
CA LEU A 551 -6.21 13.26 8.39
C LEU A 551 -5.25 12.13 8.03
N ASN A 552 -5.28 11.67 6.79
CA ASN A 552 -4.42 10.57 6.36
C ASN A 552 -2.94 10.95 6.37
N THR A 553 -2.62 12.16 5.95
CA THR A 553 -1.24 12.65 5.92
C THR A 553 -0.65 12.76 7.32
N ASN A 554 -1.41 13.32 8.25
CA ASN A 554 -0.97 13.53 9.62
C ASN A 554 -0.92 12.21 10.40
N PHE A 555 -1.98 11.41 10.35
CA PHE A 555 -2.14 10.23 11.19
C PHE A 555 -1.22 9.08 10.76
N TYR A 556 -1.19 8.75 9.47
CA TYR A 556 -0.43 7.59 8.98
C TYR A 556 1.03 7.90 8.66
N LEU A 557 1.32 9.11 8.18
CA LEU A 557 2.68 9.47 7.80
C LEU A 557 3.48 10.11 8.94
N GLN A 558 2.88 10.33 10.10
CA GLN A 558 3.49 10.97 11.27
C GLN A 558 4.13 12.34 10.94
N LYS A 559 3.58 13.03 9.94
CA LYS A 559 4.03 14.36 9.52
C LYS A 559 3.23 15.44 10.25
N PRO A 560 3.82 16.59 10.56
CA PRO A 560 3.08 17.72 11.09
C PRO A 560 1.95 18.12 10.14
N LEU A 561 0.76 18.36 10.69
CA LEU A 561 -0.36 18.87 9.92
C LEU A 561 -0.12 20.34 9.61
N LEU A 562 -0.11 20.67 8.32
CA LEU A 562 -0.07 22.06 7.85
C LEU A 562 -1.51 22.52 7.60
N LEU A 563 -1.94 23.54 8.33
CA LEU A 563 -3.26 24.13 8.13
C LEU A 563 -3.31 24.92 6.82
N PRO A 564 -4.49 25.05 6.18
CA PRO A 564 -4.62 25.82 4.95
C PRO A 564 -4.31 27.29 5.22
N ALA A 565 -3.39 27.83 4.44
CA ALA A 565 -2.94 29.23 4.59
C ALA A 565 -4.06 30.25 4.34
N SER A 566 -4.99 29.90 3.45
CA SER A 566 -6.18 30.72 3.15
C SER A 566 -7.20 30.70 4.28
N TRP A 567 -7.81 29.55 4.55
CA TRP A 567 -8.87 29.40 5.55
C TRP A 567 -8.38 29.59 6.98
N GLY A 568 -7.21 29.08 7.30
CA GLY A 568 -6.63 29.13 8.64
C GLY A 568 -6.08 30.51 9.02
N ASN A 569 -5.49 31.21 8.06
CA ASN A 569 -4.95 32.57 8.20
C ASN A 569 -4.22 32.82 9.54
N ALA A 570 -3.25 31.95 9.87
CA ALA A 570 -2.51 32.02 11.12
C ALA A 570 -3.42 32.07 12.38
N ASN A 571 -4.42 31.19 12.43
CA ASN A 571 -5.41 31.01 13.49
C ASN A 571 -6.46 32.16 13.62
N LYS A 572 -6.60 32.99 12.59
CA LYS A 572 -7.66 34.01 12.54
C LYS A 572 -8.97 33.48 11.93
N GLY A 573 -8.90 32.33 11.25
CA GLY A 573 -10.02 31.71 10.58
C GLY A 573 -10.76 30.70 11.43
N GLY A 574 -12.00 30.39 11.02
CA GLY A 574 -12.84 29.41 11.69
C GLY A 574 -14.17 29.22 10.97
N ILE A 575 -15.08 28.53 11.64
CA ILE A 575 -16.44 28.25 11.17
C ILE A 575 -17.41 28.59 12.29
N THR A 576 -18.46 29.35 11.96
CA THR A 576 -19.60 29.55 12.85
C THR A 576 -20.88 29.05 12.20
N ILE A 577 -21.77 28.42 12.94
CA ILE A 577 -23.07 27.94 12.49
C ILE A 577 -24.12 28.43 13.47
N ALA A 578 -25.03 29.28 13.05
CA ALA A 578 -26.11 29.78 13.90
C ALA A 578 -27.29 30.28 13.04
N GLN A 579 -28.47 30.41 13.68
CA GLN A 579 -29.60 31.08 13.06
C GLN A 579 -29.26 32.56 12.80
N LYS A 580 -29.42 33.01 11.54
CA LYS A 580 -29.24 34.40 11.16
C LYS A 580 -30.35 34.82 10.20
N GLY A 581 -31.25 35.66 10.70
CA GLY A 581 -32.45 35.98 9.95
C GLY A 581 -33.32 34.75 9.66
N LYS A 582 -33.61 34.51 8.39
CA LYS A 582 -34.42 33.37 7.94
C LYS A 582 -33.60 32.10 7.70
N ALA A 583 -32.26 32.18 7.76
CA ALA A 583 -31.37 31.06 7.45
C ALA A 583 -30.64 30.51 8.67
N VAL A 584 -30.28 29.23 8.65
CA VAL A 584 -29.18 28.70 9.42
C VAL A 584 -27.91 28.92 8.61
N LEU A 585 -27.12 29.90 9.02
CA LEU A 585 -25.91 30.30 8.28
C LEU A 585 -24.70 29.52 8.74
N VAL A 586 -24.07 28.81 7.80
CA VAL A 586 -22.68 28.32 7.96
C VAL A 586 -21.78 29.43 7.40
N ASN A 587 -21.01 30.04 8.28
CA ASN A 587 -20.06 31.09 7.94
C ASN A 587 -18.63 30.56 8.10
N ASN A 588 -17.95 30.30 7.00
CA ASN A 588 -16.55 29.88 6.96
C ASN A 588 -15.70 31.13 6.75
N TYR A 589 -15.10 31.67 7.80
CA TYR A 589 -14.38 32.95 7.77
C TYR A 589 -12.87 32.75 7.91
N SER A 590 -12.07 33.66 7.39
CA SER A 590 -10.61 33.63 7.47
C SER A 590 -10.01 34.82 8.24
N GLY A 591 -10.80 35.83 8.59
CA GLY A 591 -10.36 36.99 9.33
C GLY A 591 -9.49 37.97 8.51
N GLN A 592 -9.01 38.99 9.19
CA GLN A 592 -8.30 40.11 8.55
C GLN A 592 -6.99 39.66 7.88
N ARG A 593 -6.76 40.16 6.65
CA ARG A 593 -5.50 40.00 5.91
C ARG A 593 -5.22 41.11 4.91
N GLY A 594 -3.93 41.33 4.65
CA GLY A 594 -3.46 42.14 3.54
C GLY A 594 -2.99 41.24 2.39
N MET A 595 -3.17 41.72 1.16
CA MET A 595 -2.64 41.13 -0.06
C MET A 595 -1.92 42.21 -0.87
N LYS A 596 -0.73 41.86 -1.36
CA LYS A 596 -0.01 42.70 -2.33
C LYS A 596 -0.47 42.35 -3.74
N LYS A 597 -0.31 43.26 -4.67
CA LYS A 597 -0.57 43.02 -6.09
C LYS A 597 0.20 41.76 -6.55
N GLY A 598 -0.54 40.80 -7.14
CA GLY A 598 -0.02 39.51 -7.59
C GLY A 598 -0.13 38.40 -6.56
N ASP A 599 -0.42 38.69 -5.30
CA ASP A 599 -0.65 37.62 -4.30
C ASP A 599 -1.88 36.79 -4.67
N MET A 600 -1.78 35.48 -4.41
CA MET A 600 -2.82 34.50 -4.67
C MET A 600 -3.20 33.76 -3.39
N LEU A 601 -4.49 33.50 -3.21
CA LEU A 601 -5.07 32.70 -2.15
C LEU A 601 -5.99 31.63 -2.77
N PHE A 602 -6.02 30.45 -2.13
CA PHE A 602 -6.82 29.33 -2.59
C PHE A 602 -7.87 28.98 -1.55
N TYR A 603 -9.10 29.30 -1.83
CA TYR A 603 -10.28 29.02 -0.99
C TYR A 603 -11.03 27.80 -1.53
N ASN A 604 -10.31 26.70 -1.72
CA ASN A 604 -10.87 25.46 -2.24
C ASN A 604 -11.79 24.80 -1.21
N PHE A 605 -12.81 24.11 -1.68
CA PHE A 605 -13.71 23.34 -0.83
C PHE A 605 -14.39 22.23 -1.63
N THR A 606 -14.97 21.27 -0.91
CA THR A 606 -15.81 20.23 -1.51
C THR A 606 -17.20 20.29 -0.91
N LEU A 607 -18.19 19.89 -1.70
CA LEU A 607 -19.57 19.67 -1.28
C LEU A 607 -19.98 18.24 -1.64
N LEU A 608 -20.82 17.63 -0.81
CA LEU A 608 -21.40 16.32 -1.10
C LEU A 608 -22.89 16.36 -0.78
N ILE A 609 -23.70 16.17 -1.81
CA ILE A 609 -25.15 16.25 -1.70
C ILE A 609 -25.69 14.87 -1.27
N THR A 610 -26.39 14.83 -0.16
CA THR A 610 -27.06 13.64 0.33
C THR A 610 -28.58 13.78 0.28
N PRO A 611 -29.33 12.70 0.19
CA PRO A 611 -28.93 11.29 0.04
C PRO A 611 -28.39 10.97 -1.36
N PHE A 612 -27.73 9.81 -1.50
CA PHE A 612 -27.13 9.40 -2.78
C PHE A 612 -28.16 8.73 -3.71
N HIS A 613 -28.92 7.80 -3.17
CA HIS A 613 -29.94 7.02 -3.86
C HIS A 613 -30.97 6.47 -2.86
N PRO A 614 -32.16 6.00 -3.31
CA PRO A 614 -33.11 5.35 -2.43
C PRO A 614 -32.55 4.08 -1.81
N ILE A 615 -33.01 3.77 -0.60
CA ILE A 615 -32.64 2.55 0.12
C ILE A 615 -33.45 1.37 -0.46
N ASN A 616 -32.76 0.31 -0.85
CA ASN A 616 -33.39 -0.98 -1.16
C ASN A 616 -33.46 -1.82 0.13
N THR A 617 -34.58 -1.74 0.84
CA THR A 617 -34.77 -2.43 2.12
C THR A 617 -34.75 -3.94 1.98
N ASN A 618 -35.27 -4.50 0.87
CA ASN A 618 -35.23 -5.94 0.61
C ASN A 618 -33.79 -6.44 0.45
N PHE A 619 -32.96 -5.69 -0.31
CA PHE A 619 -31.54 -6.02 -0.46
C PHE A 619 -30.79 -5.92 0.88
N GLN A 620 -31.00 -4.86 1.64
CA GLN A 620 -30.38 -4.70 2.96
C GLN A 620 -30.75 -5.86 3.90
N TRP A 621 -32.01 -6.28 3.87
CA TRP A 621 -32.50 -7.40 4.68
C TRP A 621 -31.88 -8.72 4.23
N ALA A 622 -31.90 -9.00 2.94
CA ALA A 622 -31.40 -10.25 2.37
C ALA A 622 -29.87 -10.42 2.46
N THR A 623 -29.14 -9.33 2.59
CA THR A 623 -27.66 -9.34 2.65
C THR A 623 -27.10 -9.14 4.06
N ARG A 624 -27.90 -9.25 5.10
CA ARG A 624 -27.43 -9.26 6.48
C ARG A 624 -26.77 -10.60 6.80
N PHE A 625 -25.50 -10.57 7.21
CA PHE A 625 -24.75 -11.74 7.61
C PHE A 625 -24.32 -11.62 9.06
N TYR A 626 -24.44 -12.73 9.78
CA TYR A 626 -24.00 -12.84 11.16
C TYR A 626 -22.71 -13.65 11.25
N HIS A 627 -21.68 -13.07 11.84
CA HIS A 627 -20.44 -13.77 12.16
C HIS A 627 -20.43 -14.14 13.64
N ARG A 628 -20.63 -15.42 13.91
CA ARG A 628 -20.50 -16.01 15.24
C ARG A 628 -19.07 -16.52 15.42
N TYR A 629 -18.59 -16.57 16.66
CA TYR A 629 -17.31 -17.23 17.04
C TYR A 629 -17.33 -18.76 16.87
N ALA A 630 -18.19 -19.31 16.06
CA ALA A 630 -18.23 -20.72 15.70
C ALA A 630 -17.42 -20.96 14.42
N ASN A 631 -16.98 -22.20 14.24
CA ASN A 631 -16.29 -22.61 13.02
C ASN A 631 -17.10 -22.21 11.79
N LEU A 632 -16.51 -21.38 10.92
CA LEU A 632 -17.16 -20.87 9.70
C LEU A 632 -17.62 -21.99 8.77
N ASP A 633 -16.99 -23.17 8.81
CA ASP A 633 -17.35 -24.34 8.01
C ASP A 633 -18.73 -24.92 8.36
N THR A 634 -19.30 -24.55 9.52
CA THR A 634 -20.62 -24.98 9.95
C THR A 634 -21.73 -23.95 9.68
N ILE A 635 -21.37 -22.75 9.23
CA ILE A 635 -22.33 -21.69 8.90
C ILE A 635 -22.62 -21.75 7.40
N LYS A 636 -23.81 -22.17 7.03
CA LYS A 636 -24.25 -22.04 5.64
C LYS A 636 -24.27 -20.56 5.26
N SER A 637 -23.71 -20.24 4.10
CA SER A 637 -23.48 -18.89 3.59
C SER A 637 -24.72 -18.00 3.38
N SER A 638 -25.88 -18.46 3.80
CA SER A 638 -27.18 -17.81 3.56
C SER A 638 -28.08 -17.74 4.81
N VAL A 639 -27.53 -17.71 6.01
CA VAL A 639 -28.36 -17.50 7.21
C VAL A 639 -28.52 -15.99 7.42
N PRO A 640 -29.69 -15.41 7.09
CA PRO A 640 -29.99 -14.03 7.43
C PRO A 640 -30.01 -13.88 8.95
N VAL A 641 -29.45 -12.81 9.48
CA VAL A 641 -29.57 -12.47 10.88
C VAL A 641 -30.82 -11.64 11.09
N LEU A 642 -31.60 -12.10 11.99
CA LEU A 642 -32.71 -11.35 12.57
C LEU A 642 -32.19 -10.35 13.60
#